data_5794e5e3ebb8d5b33ab601328bc982ed
#
_entry.id   5794e5e3ebb8d5b33ab601328bc982ed
#
_cell.length_a   1.000
_cell.length_b   1.000
_cell.length_c   1.000
_cell.angle_alpha   90.00
_cell.angle_beta   90.00
_cell.angle_gamma   90.00
#
_symmetry.space_group_name_H-M   'P 1'
#
loop_
_entity.id
_entity.type
_entity.pdbx_description
1 polymer ?
#
loop_
_entity_poly.entity_id
_entity_poly.type
_entity_poly.pdbx_seq_one_letter_code
_entity_poly.pdbx_strand_id
1 'polypeptide(L)'
;MLCSRSSWCGLILLLCWTGSGYLCGGQELPQPVRVLDVMRISADQPPEAGVVTLTPPPLGQGVSCDVLVVGAGTGGVAAALAVAESGHSVCLTEETKWVGGQMTAQGVAALDEDRYIESGGATASYLKVRGAIRAYYQQHYKLSPAAARDKHFNPGNCWVSDLSFEPAAALQAIESMLKPYQSSGLLRIFMRTKAISAARSGNRVTSVLAYNFETDGWTSFRPRYVLDATETGDLLPLAGAEYVPGAEARKETGEPHAADDADPKDSQSFTYTFVLARDSRQEHRIPKPPDYEKRGDAGFYSFSVDYSNGKTLTYRMFERSPGTPGSFWAYRRLVASANFVGRNMPREVSLINWPGNDYCGPALLSKDADQQAQALREAKITSLGFGYWLQNEAPWAPEPATHSRASSGAASGAGAPRDIQAADRRGYPELELVPSVLGSKDGLSQFPYIRESRRVKALKTIREQDISALNQKGTRAIFFPDSVGVGWYPIDIHSCSKGNFSIETRPFQIPLGALVPQGLENLLPAAKNIGTTHISNGAYRLHPVEWAIGEAAGVLVDFAMDHDVTPAVVAGDDRLTEQVQIALVDRGVPIFWYDDVAPETPVFRDAQLLAQRGIFGPNQTDLHFNAGGSVTLAEAVTALARLLGWGAVPSKRAPAENKLALEAITLLAAQGYLPAGPYAPGELGRKLQWSDLQMACAKTGVEAPIDQGEFKPATRGAFAVWLAQLYRRTLGTANPAPSP
;
A
#
# COMPACT_ATOMS: atom_id res chain seq x y z
N MET A 1 13.79 -75.52 -35.15
CA MET A 1 13.75 -76.81 -34.44
C MET A 1 13.21 -76.50 -33.05
N LEU A 2 11.94 -76.79 -32.86
CA LEU A 2 11.36 -77.91 -32.10
C LEU A 2 11.67 -77.76 -30.59
N CYS A 3 10.80 -77.68 -29.72
CA CYS A 3 9.55 -78.28 -29.25
C CYS A 3 9.49 -78.00 -27.76
N SER A 4 8.54 -77.68 -27.11
CA SER A 4 7.16 -78.02 -26.82
C SER A 4 6.97 -78.26 -25.32
N ARG A 5 5.92 -77.64 -24.72
CA ARG A 5 4.91 -78.18 -23.80
C ARG A 5 5.42 -78.80 -22.44
N SER A 6 4.79 -78.60 -21.33
CA SER A 6 3.37 -78.63 -20.97
C SER A 6 3.15 -78.29 -19.52
N SER A 7 1.93 -77.81 -19.27
CA SER A 7 1.19 -77.65 -18.01
C SER A 7 1.30 -78.76 -16.99
N TRP A 8 1.13 -78.38 -15.68
CA TRP A 8 0.12 -79.06 -14.82
C TRP A 8 -0.28 -78.21 -13.61
N CYS A 9 -1.58 -78.16 -13.34
CA CYS A 9 -2.24 -77.58 -12.21
C CYS A 9 -1.94 -78.26 -10.89
N GLY A 10 -1.96 -77.44 -9.83
CA GLY A 10 -2.04 -77.97 -8.45
C GLY A 10 -2.71 -76.95 -7.55
N LEU A 11 -3.99 -77.13 -7.34
CA LEU A 11 -4.90 -76.44 -6.43
C LEU A 11 -4.60 -76.90 -4.99
N ILE A 12 -4.28 -75.99 -4.04
CA ILE A 12 -4.46 -76.25 -2.60
C ILE A 12 -5.03 -74.98 -1.91
N LEU A 13 -6.07 -75.26 -1.15
CA LEU A 13 -6.96 -74.37 -0.40
C LEU A 13 -6.27 -73.60 0.76
N LEU A 14 -6.80 -72.42 0.94
CA LEU A 14 -7.13 -71.65 2.18
C LEU A 14 -6.45 -72.04 3.52
N LEU A 15 -5.89 -71.03 4.12
CA LEU A 15 -6.12 -70.70 5.53
C LEU A 15 -6.03 -69.18 5.75
N CYS A 16 -7.19 -68.60 6.07
CA CYS A 16 -7.28 -67.19 6.55
C CYS A 16 -6.49 -67.04 7.85
N TRP A 17 -5.54 -66.11 7.87
CA TRP A 17 -5.05 -65.49 9.09
C TRP A 17 -5.32 -63.99 9.03
N THR A 18 -6.31 -63.57 9.81
CA THR A 18 -6.56 -62.18 10.14
C THR A 18 -5.44 -61.69 11.07
N GLY A 19 -4.38 -61.16 10.48
CA GLY A 19 -3.37 -60.40 11.17
C GLY A 19 -3.56 -58.94 10.84
N SER A 20 -4.11 -58.15 11.80
CA SER A 20 -4.09 -56.70 11.76
C SER A 20 -2.66 -56.19 11.78
N GLY A 21 -2.05 -56.14 10.61
CA GLY A 21 -0.77 -55.46 10.45
C GLY A 21 -1.02 -53.95 10.53
N TYR A 22 -0.73 -53.35 11.69
CA TYR A 22 -0.45 -51.93 11.77
C TYR A 22 0.72 -51.63 10.80
N LEU A 23 0.42 -51.12 9.65
CA LEU A 23 1.39 -50.40 8.83
C LEU A 23 1.84 -49.22 9.70
N CYS A 24 2.96 -49.33 10.39
CA CYS A 24 3.76 -48.21 10.82
C CYS A 24 4.06 -47.41 9.53
N GLY A 25 3.26 -46.38 9.27
CA GLY A 25 3.61 -45.34 8.35
C GLY A 25 4.92 -44.74 8.85
N GLY A 26 6.00 -45.08 8.20
CA GLY A 26 7.27 -44.39 8.41
C GLY A 26 7.00 -42.91 8.20
N GLN A 27 7.03 -42.11 9.25
CA GLN A 27 7.10 -40.66 9.12
C GLN A 27 8.37 -40.40 8.30
N GLU A 28 8.22 -39.97 7.07
CA GLU A 28 9.35 -39.43 6.31
C GLU A 28 10.02 -38.38 7.19
N LEU A 29 11.31 -38.57 7.45
CA LEU A 29 12.09 -37.56 8.17
C LEU A 29 11.97 -36.24 7.41
N PRO A 30 11.67 -35.12 8.09
CA PRO A 30 11.51 -33.84 7.45
C PRO A 30 12.77 -33.52 6.66
N GLN A 31 12.59 -33.27 5.36
CA GLN A 31 13.70 -32.96 4.46
C GLN A 31 14.29 -31.60 4.79
N PRO A 32 15.62 -31.46 4.73
CA PRO A 32 16.27 -30.16 4.90
C PRO A 32 15.76 -29.16 3.84
N VAL A 33 15.50 -27.92 4.26
CA VAL A 33 15.10 -26.80 3.40
C VAL A 33 16.20 -25.74 3.39
N ARG A 34 16.45 -25.15 2.24
CA ARG A 34 17.37 -24.01 2.09
C ARG A 34 16.58 -22.72 2.20
N VAL A 35 16.99 -21.86 3.10
CA VAL A 35 16.25 -20.64 3.47
C VAL A 35 17.20 -19.43 3.40
N LEU A 36 16.73 -18.37 2.79
CA LEU A 36 17.43 -17.09 2.72
C LEU A 36 17.24 -16.31 4.03
N ASP A 37 18.38 -15.94 4.67
CA ASP A 37 18.41 -14.85 5.66
C ASP A 37 18.90 -13.57 4.99
N VAL A 38 18.00 -12.67 4.68
CA VAL A 38 18.29 -11.41 3.97
C VAL A 38 19.32 -10.54 4.70
N MET A 39 19.34 -10.60 6.05
CA MET A 39 20.26 -9.80 6.88
C MET A 39 21.72 -10.29 6.84
N ARG A 40 21.97 -11.50 6.31
CA ARG A 40 23.33 -12.04 6.13
C ARG A 40 23.93 -11.75 4.74
N ILE A 41 23.11 -11.26 3.81
CA ILE A 41 23.61 -10.91 2.48
C ILE A 41 24.54 -9.70 2.56
N SER A 42 25.71 -9.80 1.94
CA SER A 42 26.70 -8.72 1.82
C SER A 42 27.28 -8.68 0.40
N ALA A 43 27.70 -7.50 -0.04
CA ALA A 43 28.30 -7.31 -1.36
C ALA A 43 29.70 -7.98 -1.48
N ASP A 44 30.44 -8.07 -0.38
CA ASP A 44 31.81 -8.58 -0.27
C ASP A 44 31.90 -10.06 0.10
N GLN A 45 30.76 -10.72 0.40
CA GLN A 45 30.69 -12.15 0.72
C GLN A 45 30.05 -12.93 -0.43
N PRO A 46 30.35 -14.25 -0.55
CA PRO A 46 29.61 -15.12 -1.46
C PRO A 46 28.11 -15.14 -1.10
N PRO A 47 27.19 -15.22 -2.09
CA PRO A 47 25.76 -15.17 -1.82
C PRO A 47 25.26 -16.32 -0.94
N GLU A 48 25.93 -17.47 -0.99
CA GLU A 48 25.63 -18.65 -0.18
C GLU A 48 25.77 -18.38 1.33
N ALA A 49 26.54 -17.38 1.74
CA ALA A 49 26.66 -16.97 3.14
C ALA A 49 25.32 -16.51 3.74
N GLY A 50 24.40 -16.04 2.89
CA GLY A 50 23.05 -15.67 3.27
C GLY A 50 22.04 -16.82 3.29
N VAL A 51 22.43 -18.04 2.86
CA VAL A 51 21.52 -19.19 2.78
C VAL A 51 21.82 -20.19 3.89
N VAL A 52 20.79 -20.51 4.65
CA VAL A 52 20.87 -21.46 5.78
C VAL A 52 20.14 -22.75 5.40
N THR A 53 20.77 -23.91 5.65
CA THR A 53 20.10 -25.21 5.52
C THR A 53 19.48 -25.59 6.87
N LEU A 54 18.16 -25.73 6.89
CA LEU A 54 17.37 -25.98 8.10
C LEU A 54 16.67 -27.32 7.98
N THR A 55 16.60 -28.06 9.09
CA THR A 55 15.78 -29.28 9.19
C THR A 55 14.56 -28.95 10.04
N PRO A 56 13.35 -28.85 9.44
CA PRO A 56 12.13 -28.57 10.20
C PRO A 56 11.90 -29.65 11.26
N PRO A 57 11.50 -29.30 12.49
CA PRO A 57 11.12 -30.29 13.50
C PRO A 57 9.74 -30.89 13.16
N PRO A 58 9.39 -32.04 13.74
CA PRO A 58 8.01 -32.48 13.76
C PRO A 58 7.12 -31.41 14.39
N LEU A 59 5.89 -31.24 13.86
CA LEU A 59 4.94 -30.26 14.39
C LEU A 59 4.63 -30.56 15.86
N GLY A 60 5.17 -29.75 16.75
CA GLY A 60 4.97 -29.82 18.21
C GLY A 60 3.79 -28.98 18.70
N GLN A 61 3.75 -28.73 20.03
CA GLN A 61 2.84 -27.71 20.59
C GLN A 61 3.20 -26.33 20.00
N GLY A 62 2.18 -25.61 19.50
CA GLY A 62 2.36 -24.31 18.84
C GLY A 62 1.95 -23.13 19.71
N VAL A 63 2.37 -21.95 19.27
CA VAL A 63 1.89 -20.68 19.77
C VAL A 63 0.51 -20.42 19.17
N SER A 64 -0.50 -20.26 20.04
CA SER A 64 -1.86 -19.91 19.61
C SER A 64 -2.03 -18.39 19.61
N CYS A 65 -2.71 -17.89 18.60
CA CYS A 65 -3.24 -16.52 18.47
C CYS A 65 -4.48 -16.54 17.56
N ASP A 66 -5.35 -15.56 17.68
CA ASP A 66 -6.52 -15.46 16.80
C ASP A 66 -6.07 -15.15 15.38
N VAL A 67 -5.16 -14.20 15.23
CA VAL A 67 -4.60 -13.81 13.94
C VAL A 67 -3.08 -13.87 13.93
N LEU A 68 -2.52 -14.54 12.94
CA LEU A 68 -1.10 -14.48 12.61
C LEU A 68 -0.90 -13.50 11.46
N VAL A 69 -0.13 -12.45 11.67
CA VAL A 69 0.34 -11.54 10.63
C VAL A 69 1.78 -11.89 10.30
N VAL A 70 2.04 -12.31 9.07
CA VAL A 70 3.38 -12.68 8.59
C VAL A 70 3.96 -11.52 7.80
N GLY A 71 5.01 -10.89 8.34
CA GLY A 71 5.61 -9.65 7.85
C GLY A 71 5.09 -8.43 8.62
N ALA A 72 6.01 -7.68 9.25
CA ALA A 72 5.69 -6.43 9.94
C ALA A 72 6.04 -5.20 9.07
N GLY A 73 5.79 -5.29 7.77
CA GLY A 73 5.83 -4.17 6.84
C GLY A 73 4.74 -3.15 7.13
N THR A 74 4.59 -2.15 6.28
CA THR A 74 3.61 -1.06 6.42
C THR A 74 2.19 -1.61 6.60
N GLY A 75 1.75 -2.52 5.73
CA GLY A 75 0.44 -3.16 5.83
C GLY A 75 0.32 -4.10 7.02
N GLY A 76 1.38 -4.87 7.33
CA GLY A 76 1.38 -5.81 8.46
C GLY A 76 1.21 -5.13 9.81
N VAL A 77 1.87 -3.98 10.02
CA VAL A 77 1.67 -3.15 11.22
C VAL A 77 0.24 -2.66 11.32
N ALA A 78 -0.32 -2.13 10.23
CA ALA A 78 -1.69 -1.63 10.19
C ALA A 78 -2.71 -2.75 10.50
N ALA A 79 -2.51 -3.93 9.92
CA ALA A 79 -3.35 -5.11 10.16
C ALA A 79 -3.27 -5.58 11.62
N ALA A 80 -2.06 -5.66 12.19
CA ALA A 80 -1.87 -6.07 13.57
C ALA A 80 -2.50 -5.08 14.56
N LEU A 81 -2.40 -3.77 14.31
CA LEU A 81 -3.07 -2.73 15.08
C LEU A 81 -4.59 -2.89 15.02
N ALA A 82 -5.15 -3.05 13.80
CA ALA A 82 -6.59 -3.17 13.62
C ALA A 82 -7.18 -4.34 14.41
N VAL A 83 -6.55 -5.50 14.36
CA VAL A 83 -6.98 -6.71 15.08
C VAL A 83 -6.79 -6.55 16.60
N ALA A 84 -5.65 -6.03 17.05
CA ALA A 84 -5.38 -5.87 18.48
C ALA A 84 -6.29 -4.81 19.15
N GLU A 85 -6.64 -3.74 18.43
CA GLU A 85 -7.58 -2.70 18.89
C GLU A 85 -9.00 -3.22 19.09
N SER A 86 -9.41 -4.26 18.34
CA SER A 86 -10.70 -4.95 18.51
C SER A 86 -10.68 -5.98 19.65
N GLY A 87 -9.52 -6.25 20.26
CA GLY A 87 -9.40 -7.14 21.42
C GLY A 87 -9.00 -8.59 21.11
N HIS A 88 -8.74 -8.92 19.84
CA HIS A 88 -8.25 -10.24 19.45
C HIS A 88 -6.73 -10.35 19.57
N SER A 89 -6.27 -11.56 19.86
CA SER A 89 -4.84 -11.84 20.02
C SER A 89 -4.11 -11.96 18.69
N VAL A 90 -2.94 -11.27 18.58
CA VAL A 90 -2.13 -11.21 17.37
C VAL A 90 -0.72 -11.73 17.61
N CYS A 91 -0.25 -12.58 16.69
CA CYS A 91 1.17 -12.87 16.52
C CYS A 91 1.64 -12.14 15.25
N LEU A 92 2.68 -11.32 15.35
CA LEU A 92 3.28 -10.57 14.25
C LEU A 92 4.73 -11.03 14.07
N THR A 93 5.12 -11.47 12.87
CA THR A 93 6.51 -11.87 12.56
C THR A 93 7.20 -10.83 11.71
N GLU A 94 8.53 -10.71 11.86
CA GLU A 94 9.37 -9.82 11.04
C GLU A 94 10.74 -10.45 10.77
N GLU A 95 11.20 -10.44 9.50
CA GLU A 95 12.50 -11.01 9.10
C GLU A 95 13.68 -10.10 9.44
N THR A 96 13.45 -8.80 9.51
CA THR A 96 14.47 -7.78 9.81
C THR A 96 14.53 -7.47 11.32
N LYS A 97 15.21 -6.41 11.67
CA LYS A 97 15.28 -5.91 13.06
C LYS A 97 14.31 -4.78 13.34
N TRP A 98 13.58 -4.30 12.34
CA TRP A 98 12.69 -3.15 12.44
C TRP A 98 11.31 -3.45 11.86
N VAL A 99 10.28 -3.13 12.60
CA VAL A 99 8.90 -3.11 12.09
C VAL A 99 8.67 -1.85 11.25
N GLY A 100 7.71 -1.86 10.31
CA GLY A 100 7.30 -0.69 9.52
C GLY A 100 7.72 -0.72 8.04
N GLY A 101 8.46 -1.75 7.60
CA GLY A 101 8.76 -2.02 6.19
C GLY A 101 9.33 -0.83 5.42
N GLN A 102 8.55 -0.28 4.48
CA GLN A 102 8.97 0.83 3.61
C GLN A 102 9.43 2.04 4.42
N MET A 103 8.76 2.39 5.52
CA MET A 103 9.12 3.55 6.35
C MET A 103 10.41 3.36 7.15
N THR A 104 10.85 2.12 7.36
CA THR A 104 11.92 1.75 8.29
C THR A 104 12.97 0.84 7.67
N ALA A 105 12.77 -0.48 7.69
CA ALA A 105 13.73 -1.50 7.27
C ALA A 105 14.16 -1.40 5.80
N GLN A 106 13.29 -0.92 4.91
CA GLN A 106 13.57 -0.68 3.49
C GLN A 106 14.07 0.74 3.22
N GLY A 107 14.02 1.64 4.21
CA GLY A 107 14.61 2.96 4.19
C GLY A 107 13.90 4.00 3.31
N VAL A 108 12.70 3.74 2.75
CA VAL A 108 11.96 4.72 1.94
C VAL A 108 11.22 5.69 2.85
N ALA A 109 11.98 6.46 3.62
CA ALA A 109 11.49 7.36 4.65
C ALA A 109 11.21 8.80 4.16
N ALA A 110 11.09 9.01 2.86
CA ALA A 110 10.39 10.12 2.22
C ALA A 110 9.15 9.52 1.58
N LEU A 111 8.00 9.76 2.18
CA LEU A 111 6.76 9.01 1.88
C LEU A 111 6.25 9.31 0.47
N ASP A 112 5.89 8.28 -0.27
CA ASP A 112 5.25 8.40 -1.56
C ASP A 112 3.73 8.56 -1.35
N GLU A 113 3.26 9.80 -1.42
CA GLU A 113 1.91 10.24 -1.07
C GLU A 113 1.37 11.25 -2.07
N ASP A 114 0.07 11.41 -2.11
CA ASP A 114 -0.55 12.53 -2.79
C ASP A 114 -0.66 13.77 -1.89
N ARG A 115 -0.88 14.94 -2.48
CA ARG A 115 -0.95 16.24 -1.78
C ARG A 115 -2.16 16.40 -0.84
N TYR A 116 -3.16 15.52 -0.92
CA TYR A 116 -4.38 15.56 -0.09
C TYR A 116 -4.36 14.55 1.04
N ILE A 117 -3.20 13.95 1.30
CA ILE A 117 -3.07 12.89 2.31
C ILE A 117 -3.54 13.34 3.71
N GLU A 118 -3.33 14.58 4.06
CA GLU A 118 -3.73 15.13 5.37
C GLU A 118 -5.14 15.72 5.38
N SER A 119 -5.80 15.86 4.24
CA SER A 119 -7.14 16.46 4.15
C SER A 119 -8.26 15.49 3.78
N GLY A 120 -7.93 14.22 3.44
CA GLY A 120 -8.95 13.23 3.09
C GLY A 120 -8.43 11.90 2.56
N GLY A 121 -7.15 11.81 2.20
CA GLY A 121 -6.58 10.68 1.46
C GLY A 121 -6.02 9.54 2.33
N ALA A 122 -6.07 9.63 3.67
CA ALA A 122 -5.45 8.64 4.56
C ALA A 122 -6.35 8.21 5.70
N THR A 123 -6.05 7.04 6.30
CA THR A 123 -6.72 6.55 7.51
C THR A 123 -6.28 7.34 8.73
N ALA A 124 -7.13 7.38 9.77
CA ALA A 124 -6.81 8.06 11.03
C ALA A 124 -5.54 7.47 11.69
N SER A 125 -5.35 6.16 11.61
CA SER A 125 -4.18 5.47 12.15
C SER A 125 -2.89 5.85 11.40
N TYR A 126 -2.93 6.02 10.08
CA TYR A 126 -1.82 6.51 9.28
C TYR A 126 -1.45 7.95 9.63
N LEU A 127 -2.45 8.83 9.75
CA LEU A 127 -2.25 10.23 10.17
C LEU A 127 -1.64 10.32 11.58
N LYS A 128 -1.99 9.37 12.48
CA LYS A 128 -1.39 9.26 13.80
C LYS A 128 0.11 8.94 13.74
N VAL A 129 0.53 8.02 12.85
CA VAL A 129 1.95 7.74 12.60
C VAL A 129 2.67 9.01 12.11
N ARG A 130 2.10 9.71 11.12
CA ARG A 130 2.67 10.97 10.60
C ARG A 130 2.83 12.02 11.69
N GLY A 131 1.81 12.19 12.53
CA GLY A 131 1.84 13.09 13.68
C GLY A 131 2.93 12.72 14.69
N ALA A 132 3.07 11.43 15.01
CA ALA A 132 4.08 10.92 15.93
C ALA A 132 5.52 11.10 15.39
N ILE A 133 5.73 10.95 14.08
CA ILE A 133 7.02 11.25 13.42
C ILE A 133 7.38 12.73 13.59
N ARG A 134 6.43 13.65 13.34
CA ARG A 134 6.68 15.10 13.59
C ARG A 134 6.97 15.38 15.06
N ALA A 135 6.23 14.76 15.96
CA ALA A 135 6.41 14.90 17.41
C ALA A 135 7.80 14.41 17.86
N TYR A 136 8.34 13.35 17.23
CA TYR A 136 9.70 12.89 17.50
C TYR A 136 10.72 14.04 17.36
N TYR A 137 10.71 14.76 16.26
CA TYR A 137 11.64 15.87 16.03
C TYR A 137 11.40 17.05 16.97
N GLN A 138 10.14 17.35 17.28
CA GLN A 138 9.78 18.41 18.23
C GLN A 138 10.27 18.11 19.67
N GLN A 139 10.30 16.85 20.05
CA GLN A 139 10.73 16.41 21.38
C GLN A 139 12.25 16.31 21.52
N HIS A 140 12.95 15.89 20.45
CA HIS A 140 14.39 15.60 20.50
C HIS A 140 15.26 16.76 20.07
N TYR A 141 14.73 17.74 19.32
CA TYR A 141 15.50 18.81 18.72
C TYR A 141 14.81 20.17 18.87
N LYS A 142 15.63 21.21 18.93
CA LYS A 142 15.13 22.58 18.90
C LYS A 142 14.88 23.00 17.44
N LEU A 143 13.61 23.18 17.08
CA LEU A 143 13.23 23.63 15.75
C LEU A 143 13.56 25.11 15.54
N SER A 144 13.81 25.50 14.29
CA SER A 144 13.88 26.90 13.89
C SER A 144 12.51 27.57 14.06
N PRO A 145 12.42 28.91 14.22
CA PRO A 145 11.14 29.60 14.38
C PRO A 145 10.15 29.38 13.22
N ALA A 146 10.65 29.15 12.01
CA ALA A 146 9.83 28.83 10.86
C ALA A 146 9.24 27.41 10.97
N ALA A 147 10.11 26.42 11.21
CA ALA A 147 9.70 25.01 11.36
C ALA A 147 8.74 24.79 12.54
N ALA A 148 8.95 25.50 13.66
CA ALA A 148 8.09 25.39 14.83
C ALA A 148 6.66 25.94 14.63
N ARG A 149 6.44 26.83 13.65
CA ARG A 149 5.13 27.38 13.30
C ARG A 149 4.41 26.60 12.20
N ASP A 150 5.15 25.75 11.51
CA ASP A 150 4.61 24.97 10.40
C ASP A 150 3.84 23.76 10.94
N LYS A 151 2.52 23.74 10.71
CA LYS A 151 1.65 22.60 11.05
C LYS A 151 1.95 21.36 10.22
N HIS A 152 2.46 21.56 9.01
CA HIS A 152 2.85 20.51 8.06
C HIS A 152 4.35 20.29 8.04
N PHE A 153 5.03 20.55 9.16
CA PHE A 153 6.47 20.44 9.32
C PHE A 153 7.03 19.18 8.65
N ASN A 154 7.95 19.39 7.69
CA ASN A 154 8.69 18.34 6.98
C ASN A 154 10.18 18.39 7.43
N PRO A 155 10.66 17.44 8.22
CA PRO A 155 12.04 17.42 8.72
C PRO A 155 13.11 17.57 7.65
N GLY A 156 12.91 16.92 6.49
CA GLY A 156 13.87 16.95 5.39
C GLY A 156 13.64 18.07 4.38
N ASN A 157 12.50 18.74 4.37
CA ASN A 157 12.14 19.70 3.30
C ASN A 157 12.46 19.16 1.92
N CYS A 158 12.20 17.86 1.68
CA CYS A 158 12.41 17.26 0.36
C CYS A 158 11.31 17.68 -0.60
N TRP A 159 11.60 17.65 -1.91
CA TRP A 159 10.61 18.10 -2.90
C TRP A 159 9.69 17.00 -3.43
N VAL A 160 9.97 15.71 -3.12
CA VAL A 160 9.16 14.58 -3.58
C VAL A 160 8.08 14.16 -2.57
N SER A 161 8.19 14.61 -1.31
CA SER A 161 7.29 14.18 -0.24
C SER A 161 7.00 15.33 0.71
N ASP A 162 5.77 15.38 1.22
CA ASP A 162 5.36 16.33 2.25
C ASP A 162 5.81 15.91 3.66
N LEU A 163 6.35 14.68 3.80
CA LEU A 163 6.93 14.19 5.05
C LEU A 163 8.10 13.25 4.78
N SER A 164 9.31 13.71 5.11
CA SER A 164 10.54 12.93 5.07
C SER A 164 11.25 12.98 6.41
N PHE A 165 11.87 11.87 6.81
CA PHE A 165 12.40 11.69 8.17
C PHE A 165 13.47 10.59 8.21
N GLU A 166 14.23 10.50 9.29
CA GLU A 166 15.08 9.33 9.54
C GLU A 166 14.24 8.12 9.93
N PRO A 167 14.51 6.90 9.41
CA PRO A 167 13.73 5.70 9.71
C PRO A 167 13.50 5.43 11.20
N ALA A 168 14.45 5.82 12.06
CA ALA A 168 14.32 5.71 13.51
C ALA A 168 13.12 6.48 14.09
N ALA A 169 12.74 7.61 13.48
CA ALA A 169 11.56 8.37 13.91
C ALA A 169 10.26 7.63 13.63
N ALA A 170 10.15 6.97 12.46
CA ALA A 170 9.01 6.11 12.14
C ALA A 170 8.99 4.84 13.01
N LEU A 171 10.15 4.23 13.23
CA LEU A 171 10.26 3.05 14.10
C LEU A 171 9.73 3.37 15.50
N GLN A 172 10.19 4.46 16.12
CA GLN A 172 9.72 4.86 17.45
C GLN A 172 8.21 5.20 17.44
N ALA A 173 7.71 5.84 16.39
CA ALA A 173 6.29 6.15 16.25
C ALA A 173 5.44 4.87 16.22
N ILE A 174 5.81 3.90 15.36
CA ILE A 174 5.13 2.62 15.21
C ILE A 174 5.21 1.79 16.50
N GLU A 175 6.40 1.65 17.10
CA GLU A 175 6.58 0.92 18.35
C GLU A 175 5.74 1.52 19.49
N SER A 176 5.62 2.85 19.55
CA SER A 176 4.77 3.53 20.53
C SER A 176 3.28 3.20 20.36
N MET A 177 2.81 2.99 19.12
CA MET A 177 1.45 2.57 18.82
C MET A 177 1.20 1.10 19.15
N LEU A 178 2.19 0.23 18.95
CA LEU A 178 2.10 -1.22 19.22
C LEU A 178 2.22 -1.53 20.72
N LYS A 179 2.98 -0.73 21.48
CA LYS A 179 3.33 -0.97 22.87
C LYS A 179 2.15 -1.23 23.81
N PRO A 180 1.01 -0.51 23.77
CA PRO A 180 -0.13 -0.81 24.64
C PRO A 180 -0.64 -2.24 24.48
N TYR A 181 -0.69 -2.76 23.26
CA TYR A 181 -1.16 -4.11 22.94
C TYR A 181 -0.15 -5.18 23.28
N GLN A 182 1.15 -4.90 23.19
CA GLN A 182 2.20 -5.77 23.72
C GLN A 182 2.12 -5.84 25.24
N SER A 183 1.90 -4.70 25.91
CA SER A 183 1.81 -4.64 27.38
C SER A 183 0.57 -5.35 27.93
N SER A 184 -0.54 -5.35 27.19
CA SER A 184 -1.77 -6.10 27.54
C SER A 184 -1.70 -7.58 27.19
N GLY A 185 -0.69 -8.02 26.42
CA GLY A 185 -0.56 -9.40 25.96
C GLY A 185 -1.39 -9.73 24.72
N LEU A 186 -2.12 -8.78 24.15
CA LEU A 186 -2.87 -8.96 22.90
C LEU A 186 -1.95 -9.09 21.68
N LEU A 187 -0.80 -8.42 21.68
CA LEU A 187 0.16 -8.46 20.58
C LEU A 187 1.48 -9.09 21.03
N ARG A 188 1.94 -10.10 20.30
CA ARG A 188 3.28 -10.68 20.43
C ARG A 188 4.04 -10.51 19.13
N ILE A 189 5.21 -9.87 19.19
CA ILE A 189 6.06 -9.61 18.03
C ILE A 189 7.25 -10.57 18.05
N PHE A 190 7.51 -11.21 16.92
CA PHE A 190 8.58 -12.17 16.70
C PHE A 190 9.53 -11.60 15.66
N MET A 191 10.56 -10.87 16.12
CA MET A 191 11.58 -10.29 15.26
C MET A 191 12.53 -11.36 14.73
N ARG A 192 13.20 -11.09 13.60
CA ARG A 192 14.14 -12.02 12.95
C ARG A 192 13.54 -13.40 12.64
N THR A 193 12.22 -13.41 12.39
CA THR A 193 11.42 -14.65 12.25
C THR A 193 10.77 -14.71 10.87
N LYS A 194 11.11 -15.75 10.10
CA LYS A 194 10.63 -16.01 8.74
C LYS A 194 9.72 -17.21 8.71
N ALA A 195 8.57 -17.12 8.04
CA ALA A 195 7.72 -18.25 7.73
C ALA A 195 8.42 -19.21 6.74
N ILE A 196 8.43 -20.49 7.04
CA ILE A 196 9.13 -21.52 6.26
C ILE A 196 8.17 -22.47 5.58
N SER A 197 7.08 -22.83 6.27
CA SER A 197 6.02 -23.68 5.69
C SER A 197 4.68 -23.41 6.32
N ALA A 198 3.61 -23.77 5.59
CA ALA A 198 2.25 -23.71 6.09
C ALA A 198 1.55 -25.07 5.87
N ALA A 199 0.80 -25.52 6.87
CA ALA A 199 -0.04 -26.71 6.76
C ALA A 199 -1.48 -26.32 6.54
N ARG A 200 -2.21 -27.14 5.77
CA ARG A 200 -3.65 -26.93 5.44
C ARG A 200 -4.48 -28.16 5.80
N SER A 201 -5.76 -27.90 6.09
CA SER A 201 -6.82 -28.91 6.06
C SER A 201 -7.94 -28.37 5.17
N GLY A 202 -8.13 -28.98 4.01
CA GLY A 202 -9.02 -28.45 2.99
C GLY A 202 -8.58 -27.05 2.53
N ASN A 203 -9.49 -26.08 2.64
CA ASN A 203 -9.28 -24.67 2.25
C ASN A 203 -8.81 -23.77 3.39
N ARG A 204 -8.41 -24.35 4.53
CA ARG A 204 -7.96 -23.60 5.70
C ARG A 204 -6.49 -23.88 6.04
N VAL A 205 -5.74 -22.82 6.24
CA VAL A 205 -4.41 -22.88 6.84
C VAL A 205 -4.57 -23.20 8.32
N THR A 206 -3.94 -24.26 8.79
CA THR A 206 -4.07 -24.77 10.17
C THR A 206 -2.87 -24.43 11.04
N SER A 207 -1.70 -24.30 10.42
CA SER A 207 -0.49 -23.86 11.10
C SER A 207 0.51 -23.24 10.14
N VAL A 208 1.37 -22.36 10.66
CA VAL A 208 2.54 -21.81 9.97
C VAL A 208 3.76 -22.11 10.83
N LEU A 209 4.76 -22.75 10.25
CA LEU A 209 6.04 -23.00 10.88
C LEU A 209 7.02 -21.90 10.46
N ALA A 210 7.64 -21.25 11.43
CA ALA A 210 8.60 -20.19 11.23
C ALA A 210 9.91 -20.47 11.96
N TYR A 211 10.99 -19.87 11.48
CA TYR A 211 12.33 -19.96 12.03
C TYR A 211 12.85 -18.60 12.44
N ASN A 212 13.41 -18.51 13.63
CA ASN A 212 14.05 -17.31 14.15
C ASN A 212 15.57 -17.39 13.91
N PHE A 213 16.12 -16.48 13.12
CA PHE A 213 17.53 -16.46 12.74
C PHE A 213 18.47 -15.91 13.85
N GLU A 214 17.93 -15.38 14.93
CA GLU A 214 18.74 -14.83 16.04
C GLU A 214 18.91 -15.85 17.16
N THR A 215 17.86 -16.63 17.41
CA THR A 215 17.84 -17.66 18.48
C THR A 215 18.03 -19.06 17.96
N ASP A 216 18.12 -19.26 16.64
CA ASP A 216 18.15 -20.55 15.95
C ASP A 216 16.97 -21.44 16.35
N GLY A 217 15.80 -20.83 16.59
CA GLY A 217 14.62 -21.47 17.15
C GLY A 217 13.47 -21.61 16.15
N TRP A 218 12.73 -22.72 16.28
CA TRP A 218 11.51 -22.94 15.53
C TRP A 218 10.27 -22.54 16.33
N THR A 219 9.29 -21.92 15.66
CA THR A 219 7.97 -21.61 16.24
C THR A 219 6.88 -22.09 15.30
N SER A 220 5.96 -22.91 15.80
CA SER A 220 4.74 -23.28 15.09
C SER A 220 3.60 -22.38 15.57
N PHE A 221 2.98 -21.64 14.67
CA PHE A 221 1.81 -20.81 14.94
C PHE A 221 0.54 -21.56 14.55
N ARG A 222 -0.51 -21.47 15.37
CA ARG A 222 -1.83 -22.06 15.12
C ARG A 222 -2.92 -21.00 15.21
N PRO A 223 -3.08 -20.18 14.19
CA PRO A 223 -4.05 -19.10 14.15
C PRO A 223 -5.43 -19.55 13.65
N ARG A 224 -6.46 -18.74 13.94
CA ARG A 224 -7.77 -18.82 13.26
C ARG A 224 -7.70 -18.22 11.86
N TYR A 225 -7.01 -17.08 11.72
CA TYR A 225 -6.76 -16.38 10.46
C TYR A 225 -5.28 -16.08 10.27
N VAL A 226 -4.85 -16.00 9.01
CA VAL A 226 -3.49 -15.67 8.62
C VAL A 226 -3.53 -14.50 7.65
N LEU A 227 -2.73 -13.46 7.91
CA LEU A 227 -2.55 -12.33 7.03
C LEU A 227 -1.14 -12.36 6.44
N ASP A 228 -1.05 -12.43 5.10
CA ASP A 228 0.23 -12.34 4.39
C ASP A 228 0.56 -10.88 4.14
N ALA A 229 1.45 -10.34 4.95
CA ALA A 229 2.03 -9.01 4.82
C ALA A 229 3.52 -9.06 4.49
N THR A 230 4.00 -10.19 3.94
CA THR A 230 5.37 -10.29 3.44
C THR A 230 5.55 -9.43 2.20
N GLU A 231 6.73 -8.86 2.03
CA GLU A 231 7.03 -7.93 0.93
C GLU A 231 6.93 -8.58 -0.46
N THR A 232 7.14 -9.88 -0.53
CA THR A 232 7.14 -10.67 -1.77
C THR A 232 5.98 -11.66 -1.88
N GLY A 233 5.00 -11.64 -0.95
CA GLY A 233 3.86 -12.55 -0.94
C GLY A 233 4.31 -13.99 -0.72
N ASP A 234 5.23 -14.23 0.23
CA ASP A 234 5.88 -15.53 0.42
C ASP A 234 4.93 -16.58 0.98
N LEU A 235 3.92 -16.15 1.73
CA LEU A 235 2.99 -17.10 2.32
C LEU A 235 2.01 -17.68 1.28
N LEU A 236 1.77 -16.99 0.17
CA LEU A 236 0.91 -17.48 -0.91
C LEU A 236 1.38 -18.85 -1.44
N PRO A 237 2.64 -19.00 -1.91
CA PRO A 237 3.13 -20.32 -2.33
C PRO A 237 3.26 -21.33 -1.19
N LEU A 238 3.61 -20.88 0.04
CA LEU A 238 3.74 -21.78 1.19
C LEU A 238 2.40 -22.38 1.61
N ALA A 239 1.33 -21.61 1.52
CA ALA A 239 -0.04 -22.05 1.81
C ALA A 239 -0.74 -22.68 0.59
N GLY A 240 -0.10 -22.74 -0.58
CA GLY A 240 -0.71 -23.25 -1.80
C GLY A 240 -1.86 -22.39 -2.31
N ALA A 241 -1.86 -21.09 -2.05
CA ALA A 241 -2.77 -20.13 -2.67
C ALA A 241 -2.45 -19.95 -4.15
N GLU A 242 -3.44 -19.64 -4.96
CA GLU A 242 -3.20 -19.23 -6.34
C GLU A 242 -2.73 -17.79 -6.39
N TYR A 243 -1.70 -17.51 -7.21
CA TYR A 243 -1.14 -16.17 -7.38
C TYR A 243 -0.59 -15.94 -8.78
N VAL A 244 -0.37 -14.68 -9.14
CA VAL A 244 0.21 -14.25 -10.41
C VAL A 244 1.53 -13.52 -10.11
N PRO A 245 2.67 -13.98 -10.61
CA PRO A 245 3.93 -13.24 -10.60
C PRO A 245 4.14 -12.53 -11.95
N GLY A 246 4.89 -11.42 -11.95
CA GLY A 246 5.30 -10.71 -13.17
C GLY A 246 4.14 -10.16 -14.00
N ALA A 247 4.39 -9.88 -15.29
CA ALA A 247 3.45 -9.18 -16.16
C ALA A 247 2.45 -10.13 -16.86
N GLU A 248 1.17 -9.78 -16.79
CA GLU A 248 0.07 -10.43 -17.52
C GLU A 248 0.04 -9.98 -18.99
N ALA A 249 -0.52 -10.82 -19.86
CA ALA A 249 -0.75 -10.48 -21.25
C ALA A 249 -1.96 -9.55 -21.43
N ARG A 250 -1.88 -8.65 -22.44
CA ARG A 250 -3.00 -7.76 -22.81
C ARG A 250 -4.29 -8.50 -23.09
N LYS A 251 -4.23 -9.68 -23.73
CA LYS A 251 -5.40 -10.51 -24.00
C LYS A 251 -6.09 -11.04 -22.74
N GLU A 252 -5.37 -11.08 -21.61
CA GLU A 252 -5.90 -11.56 -20.33
C GLU A 252 -6.55 -10.43 -19.52
N THR A 253 -5.94 -9.26 -19.51
CA THR A 253 -6.38 -8.14 -18.67
C THR A 253 -7.12 -7.05 -19.46
N GLY A 254 -6.88 -6.94 -20.75
CA GLY A 254 -7.39 -5.85 -21.59
C GLY A 254 -6.75 -4.50 -21.31
N GLU A 255 -5.62 -4.46 -20.59
CA GLU A 255 -4.95 -3.22 -20.22
C GLU A 255 -4.21 -2.60 -21.40
N PRO A 256 -4.35 -1.30 -21.64
CA PRO A 256 -3.73 -0.62 -22.79
C PRO A 256 -2.21 -0.73 -22.84
N HIS A 257 -1.56 -0.72 -21.67
CA HIS A 257 -0.08 -0.74 -21.56
C HIS A 257 0.48 -2.14 -21.27
N ALA A 258 -0.37 -3.18 -21.12
CA ALA A 258 0.11 -4.55 -20.98
C ALA A 258 0.84 -5.03 -22.24
N ALA A 259 1.79 -5.93 -22.08
CA ALA A 259 2.45 -6.60 -23.17
C ALA A 259 1.48 -7.53 -23.92
N ASP A 260 1.80 -7.89 -25.16
CA ASP A 260 0.98 -8.82 -25.93
C ASP A 260 1.02 -10.23 -25.32
N ASP A 261 2.20 -10.64 -24.81
CA ASP A 261 2.41 -11.92 -24.14
C ASP A 261 2.75 -11.72 -22.66
N ALA A 262 2.29 -12.65 -21.81
CA ALA A 262 2.61 -12.68 -20.41
C ALA A 262 4.07 -13.05 -20.17
N ASP A 263 4.72 -12.39 -19.21
CA ASP A 263 6.05 -12.75 -18.73
C ASP A 263 6.05 -12.85 -17.19
N PRO A 264 5.97 -14.05 -16.64
CA PRO A 264 6.03 -14.26 -15.18
C PRO A 264 7.34 -13.81 -14.51
N LYS A 265 8.39 -13.52 -15.31
CA LYS A 265 9.69 -13.07 -14.83
C LYS A 265 9.84 -11.55 -14.90
N ASP A 266 9.00 -10.85 -15.67
CA ASP A 266 9.00 -9.39 -15.76
C ASP A 266 8.32 -8.78 -14.53
N SER A 267 9.06 -8.71 -13.42
CA SER A 267 8.69 -7.98 -12.22
C SER A 267 9.40 -6.63 -12.17
N GLN A 268 8.83 -5.67 -11.44
CA GLN A 268 9.47 -4.38 -11.28
C GLN A 268 10.83 -4.50 -10.56
N SER A 269 11.75 -3.60 -10.89
CA SER A 269 13.03 -3.49 -10.20
C SER A 269 12.84 -3.27 -8.70
N PHE A 270 13.82 -3.67 -7.92
CA PHE A 270 13.88 -3.39 -6.50
C PHE A 270 15.21 -2.71 -6.13
N THR A 271 15.27 -2.08 -4.97
CA THR A 271 16.36 -1.18 -4.64
C THR A 271 16.85 -1.38 -3.21
N TYR A 272 18.14 -1.60 -3.01
CA TYR A 272 18.74 -1.33 -1.70
C TYR A 272 18.97 0.17 -1.56
N THR A 273 18.22 0.81 -0.70
CA THR A 273 18.41 2.23 -0.41
C THR A 273 19.63 2.46 0.49
N PHE A 274 20.22 3.64 0.42
CA PHE A 274 21.28 4.06 1.32
C PHE A 274 21.21 5.54 1.63
N VAL A 275 21.86 5.95 2.72
CA VAL A 275 21.81 7.33 3.19
C VAL A 275 23.20 7.95 3.13
N LEU A 276 23.27 9.15 2.57
CA LEU A 276 24.46 9.96 2.50
C LEU A 276 24.33 11.19 3.41
N ALA A 277 25.43 11.57 4.05
CA ALA A 277 25.62 12.86 4.64
C ALA A 277 26.69 13.65 3.88
N ARG A 278 26.74 14.96 4.07
CA ARG A 278 27.81 15.80 3.51
C ARG A 278 28.74 16.25 4.63
N ASP A 279 30.04 15.98 4.45
CA ASP A 279 31.11 16.54 5.30
C ASP A 279 32.24 17.11 4.44
N SER A 280 32.20 18.40 4.22
CA SER A 280 33.18 19.11 3.38
C SER A 280 34.59 19.19 3.94
N ARG A 281 34.85 18.69 5.16
CA ARG A 281 36.14 18.76 5.82
C ARG A 281 37.10 17.63 5.44
N GLN A 282 36.57 16.53 4.92
CA GLN A 282 37.33 15.34 4.55
C GLN A 282 36.66 14.53 3.44
N GLU A 283 37.43 13.64 2.84
CA GLU A 283 36.94 12.68 1.86
C GLU A 283 36.47 11.41 2.54
N HIS A 284 35.36 10.83 2.02
CA HIS A 284 34.70 9.64 2.55
C HIS A 284 34.47 8.57 1.49
N ARG A 285 35.44 8.42 0.56
CA ARG A 285 35.28 7.47 -0.56
C ARG A 285 35.15 6.04 -0.06
N ILE A 286 34.11 5.36 -0.50
CA ILE A 286 33.96 3.91 -0.28
C ILE A 286 34.88 3.14 -1.23
N PRO A 287 35.29 1.90 -0.88
CA PRO A 287 36.01 1.01 -1.80
C PRO A 287 35.19 0.76 -3.07
N LYS A 288 35.88 0.57 -4.20
CA LYS A 288 35.27 0.20 -5.47
C LYS A 288 34.57 -1.16 -5.33
N PRO A 289 33.25 -1.23 -5.56
CA PRO A 289 32.52 -2.49 -5.43
C PRO A 289 32.93 -3.52 -6.49
N PRO A 290 32.76 -4.83 -6.22
CA PRO A 290 32.99 -5.87 -7.22
C PRO A 290 32.16 -5.62 -8.50
N ASP A 291 32.72 -6.00 -9.65
CA ASP A 291 32.04 -5.91 -10.96
C ASP A 291 31.56 -4.50 -11.37
N TYR A 292 32.13 -3.45 -10.77
CA TYR A 292 31.75 -2.05 -11.02
C TYR A 292 31.85 -1.68 -12.52
N GLU A 293 32.95 -2.05 -13.21
CA GLU A 293 33.20 -1.69 -14.60
C GLU A 293 32.13 -2.25 -15.55
N LYS A 294 31.58 -3.41 -15.25
CA LYS A 294 30.53 -4.02 -16.09
C LYS A 294 29.27 -3.16 -16.17
N ARG A 295 29.06 -2.30 -15.18
CA ARG A 295 27.88 -1.40 -15.07
C ARG A 295 28.23 0.05 -15.41
N GLY A 296 29.41 0.51 -15.02
CA GLY A 296 29.86 1.90 -15.22
C GLY A 296 30.04 2.26 -16.69
N ASP A 297 30.60 1.38 -17.48
CA ASP A 297 30.91 1.59 -18.92
C ASP A 297 29.66 1.75 -19.79
N ALA A 298 28.49 1.29 -19.32
CA ALA A 298 27.24 1.36 -20.07
C ALA A 298 26.43 2.64 -19.83
N GLY A 299 26.95 3.63 -19.06
CA GLY A 299 26.20 4.84 -18.70
C GLY A 299 25.00 4.57 -17.76
N PHE A 300 25.05 3.43 -17.06
CA PHE A 300 23.99 2.99 -16.16
C PHE A 300 23.78 3.97 -15.00
N TYR A 301 24.86 4.55 -14.47
CA TYR A 301 24.81 5.54 -13.40
C TYR A 301 24.68 6.94 -13.97
N SER A 302 23.61 7.64 -13.63
CA SER A 302 23.34 8.99 -14.11
C SER A 302 22.47 9.80 -13.16
N PHE A 303 22.47 11.14 -13.33
CA PHE A 303 21.51 12.04 -12.73
C PHE A 303 20.28 12.27 -13.62
N SER A 304 20.16 11.57 -14.72
CA SER A 304 19.06 11.76 -15.68
C SER A 304 17.95 10.77 -15.43
N VAL A 305 16.73 11.22 -15.61
CA VAL A 305 15.51 10.41 -15.59
C VAL A 305 14.72 10.67 -16.85
N ASP A 306 14.38 9.60 -17.54
CA ASP A 306 13.49 9.62 -18.69
C ASP A 306 12.04 9.48 -18.21
N TYR A 307 11.19 10.41 -18.61
CA TYR A 307 9.77 10.40 -18.30
C TYR A 307 8.96 9.85 -19.47
N SER A 308 7.82 9.24 -19.18
CA SER A 308 6.91 8.62 -20.15
C SER A 308 6.43 9.57 -21.26
N ASN A 309 6.50 10.88 -21.05
CA ASN A 309 6.20 11.90 -22.06
C ASN A 309 7.36 12.20 -23.03
N GLY A 310 8.42 11.37 -23.00
CA GLY A 310 9.62 11.52 -23.84
C GLY A 310 10.58 12.62 -23.39
N LYS A 311 10.37 13.18 -22.19
CA LYS A 311 11.22 14.23 -21.63
C LYS A 311 12.28 13.64 -20.72
N THR A 312 13.56 13.91 -20.97
CA THR A 312 14.67 13.60 -20.07
C THR A 312 14.96 14.81 -19.19
N LEU A 313 14.99 14.64 -17.88
CA LEU A 313 15.44 15.64 -16.93
C LEU A 313 16.78 15.22 -16.32
N THR A 314 17.76 16.10 -16.36
CA THR A 314 19.08 15.88 -15.75
C THR A 314 19.22 16.79 -14.53
N TYR A 315 19.49 16.19 -13.39
CA TYR A 315 19.60 16.87 -12.11
C TYR A 315 21.06 17.26 -11.81
N ARG A 316 21.24 18.27 -10.95
CA ARG A 316 22.54 18.59 -10.32
C ARG A 316 22.50 18.16 -8.87
N MET A 317 23.67 17.80 -8.33
CA MET A 317 23.77 17.29 -6.98
C MET A 317 23.13 18.24 -5.94
N PHE A 318 23.59 19.48 -5.83
CA PHE A 318 23.18 20.43 -4.80
C PHE A 318 22.36 21.62 -5.31
N GLU A 319 22.27 21.81 -6.60
CA GLU A 319 21.60 22.93 -7.22
C GLU A 319 20.40 22.48 -8.05
N ARG A 320 19.39 23.33 -8.15
CA ARG A 320 18.26 23.06 -9.03
C ARG A 320 18.68 23.24 -10.50
N SER A 321 18.45 22.24 -11.32
CA SER A 321 18.59 22.34 -12.77
C SER A 321 17.36 22.99 -13.41
N PRO A 322 17.50 23.65 -14.58
CA PRO A 322 16.34 24.17 -15.33
C PRO A 322 15.34 23.03 -15.62
N GLY A 323 14.07 23.29 -15.32
CA GLY A 323 12.97 22.34 -15.56
C GLY A 323 12.82 21.24 -14.49
N THR A 324 13.75 21.09 -13.55
CA THR A 324 13.61 20.14 -12.44
C THR A 324 12.87 20.79 -11.25
N PRO A 325 12.14 20.01 -10.43
CA PRO A 325 11.49 20.53 -9.22
C PRO A 325 12.48 20.96 -8.14
N GLY A 326 13.66 20.31 -8.08
CA GLY A 326 14.71 20.59 -7.10
C GLY A 326 16.05 20.03 -7.49
N SER A 327 17.01 20.00 -6.57
CA SER A 327 18.31 19.32 -6.72
C SER A 327 18.18 17.82 -6.44
N PHE A 328 19.16 17.04 -6.88
CA PHE A 328 19.28 15.62 -6.53
C PHE A 328 19.35 15.40 -5.03
N TRP A 329 20.17 16.19 -4.31
CA TRP A 329 20.32 16.11 -2.86
C TRP A 329 19.01 16.32 -2.10
N ALA A 330 18.17 17.24 -2.56
CA ALA A 330 16.89 17.55 -1.92
C ALA A 330 15.74 16.63 -2.39
N TYR A 331 15.99 15.67 -3.28
CA TYR A 331 14.96 14.77 -3.79
C TYR A 331 14.29 13.98 -2.66
N ARG A 332 15.07 13.22 -1.90
CA ARG A 332 14.62 12.46 -0.72
C ARG A 332 15.47 12.80 0.50
N ARG A 333 15.74 14.09 0.71
CA ARG A 333 16.46 14.53 1.90
C ARG A 333 15.63 14.25 3.15
N LEU A 334 16.20 13.52 4.12
CA LEU A 334 15.50 13.09 5.33
C LEU A 334 15.55 14.13 6.43
N VAL A 335 16.65 14.88 6.51
CA VAL A 335 16.88 15.95 7.48
C VAL A 335 17.47 17.15 6.78
N ALA A 336 16.81 18.30 6.91
CA ALA A 336 17.31 19.60 6.44
C ALA A 336 17.83 20.42 7.63
N SER A 337 19.12 20.75 7.64
CA SER A 337 19.75 21.49 8.74
C SER A 337 19.07 22.83 9.03
N ALA A 338 18.51 23.49 8.02
CA ALA A 338 17.80 24.77 8.16
C ALA A 338 16.52 24.69 9.05
N ASN A 339 16.01 23.50 9.28
CA ASN A 339 14.84 23.29 10.15
C ASN A 339 15.20 23.31 11.65
N PHE A 340 16.47 23.27 12.00
CA PHE A 340 16.93 23.07 13.37
C PHE A 340 17.88 24.19 13.80
N VAL A 341 17.93 24.44 15.11
CA VAL A 341 18.83 25.46 15.73
C VAL A 341 19.40 24.96 17.05
N GLY A 342 20.54 25.51 17.44
CA GLY A 342 21.20 25.16 18.71
C GLY A 342 22.42 24.25 18.53
N ARG A 343 22.90 23.66 19.62
CA ARG A 343 24.12 22.83 19.61
C ARG A 343 23.85 21.37 19.28
N ASN A 344 22.65 20.86 19.62
CA ASN A 344 22.21 19.48 19.35
C ASN A 344 21.30 19.50 18.15
N MET A 345 21.86 19.65 16.96
CA MET A 345 21.10 19.56 15.71
C MET A 345 21.30 18.19 15.09
N PRO A 346 20.27 17.60 14.46
CA PRO A 346 20.46 16.38 13.69
C PRO A 346 21.36 16.69 12.48
N ARG A 347 22.10 15.67 12.05
CA ARG A 347 22.94 15.77 10.86
C ARG A 347 22.07 15.83 9.61
N GLU A 348 22.40 16.73 8.67
CA GLU A 348 21.73 16.74 7.37
C GLU A 348 22.08 15.46 6.60
N VAL A 349 21.05 14.73 6.18
CA VAL A 349 21.18 13.46 5.45
C VAL A 349 20.18 13.37 4.33
N SER A 350 20.58 12.69 3.24
CA SER A 350 19.72 12.43 2.09
C SER A 350 19.68 10.94 1.77
N LEU A 351 18.47 10.42 1.53
CA LEU A 351 18.22 9.08 1.10
C LEU A 351 18.46 8.96 -0.41
N ILE A 352 19.16 7.91 -0.79
CA ILE A 352 19.37 7.55 -2.19
C ILE A 352 18.48 6.37 -2.54
N ASN A 353 17.47 6.67 -3.31
CA ASN A 353 16.54 5.75 -3.98
C ASN A 353 16.25 6.37 -5.36
N TRP A 354 16.99 5.92 -6.37
CA TRP A 354 17.08 6.55 -7.68
C TRP A 354 17.14 5.47 -8.77
N PRO A 355 16.68 5.72 -9.98
CA PRO A 355 16.80 4.71 -11.06
C PRO A 355 18.22 4.14 -11.25
N GLY A 356 19.25 4.94 -10.96
CA GLY A 356 20.66 4.51 -11.04
C GLY A 356 21.08 3.46 -10.00
N ASN A 357 20.30 3.21 -8.94
CA ASN A 357 20.57 2.12 -8.01
C ASN A 357 19.46 1.06 -7.97
N ASP A 358 18.55 1.07 -8.95
CA ASP A 358 17.57 0.02 -9.16
C ASP A 358 18.23 -1.26 -9.69
N TYR A 359 17.86 -2.39 -9.10
CA TYR A 359 18.29 -3.70 -9.57
C TYR A 359 17.19 -4.37 -10.39
N CYS A 360 17.58 -4.77 -11.59
CA CYS A 360 16.71 -5.47 -12.53
C CYS A 360 17.02 -6.97 -12.55
N GLY A 361 16.22 -7.75 -11.84
CA GLY A 361 16.35 -9.20 -11.85
C GLY A 361 15.11 -9.91 -11.30
N PRO A 362 14.66 -10.97 -12.00
CA PRO A 362 13.43 -11.69 -11.63
C PRO A 362 13.60 -12.65 -10.46
N ALA A 363 14.83 -12.89 -10.04
CA ALA A 363 15.18 -13.99 -9.13
C ALA A 363 14.56 -13.84 -7.73
N LEU A 364 14.17 -12.62 -7.30
CA LEU A 364 13.62 -12.42 -5.96
C LEU A 364 12.29 -13.13 -5.74
N LEU A 365 11.46 -13.29 -6.77
CA LEU A 365 10.23 -14.06 -6.72
C LEU A 365 10.45 -15.58 -6.97
N SER A 366 11.71 -16.01 -7.19
CA SER A 366 12.05 -17.42 -7.28
C SER A 366 11.81 -18.15 -5.95
N LYS A 367 11.53 -19.43 -6.03
CA LYS A 367 11.51 -20.31 -4.85
C LYS A 367 12.91 -20.78 -4.42
N ASP A 368 13.92 -20.56 -5.26
CA ASP A 368 15.29 -20.97 -5.03
C ASP A 368 16.03 -19.93 -4.18
N ALA A 369 16.41 -20.30 -2.96
CA ALA A 369 17.10 -19.43 -2.01
C ALA A 369 18.48 -18.96 -2.51
N ASP A 370 19.18 -19.77 -3.31
CA ASP A 370 20.49 -19.40 -3.86
C ASP A 370 20.36 -18.32 -4.94
N GLN A 371 19.35 -18.43 -5.81
CA GLN A 371 19.05 -17.40 -6.80
C GLN A 371 18.60 -16.09 -6.14
N GLN A 372 17.79 -16.16 -5.09
CA GLN A 372 17.41 -14.99 -4.31
C GLN A 372 18.63 -14.33 -3.65
N ALA A 373 19.51 -15.13 -3.04
CA ALA A 373 20.74 -14.63 -2.42
C ALA A 373 21.67 -13.95 -3.43
N GLN A 374 21.82 -14.54 -4.63
CA GLN A 374 22.59 -13.95 -5.73
C GLN A 374 22.00 -12.60 -6.17
N ALA A 375 20.68 -12.54 -6.38
CA ALA A 375 20.00 -11.31 -6.78
C ALA A 375 20.16 -10.19 -5.74
N LEU A 376 20.00 -10.51 -4.46
CA LEU A 376 20.18 -9.54 -3.38
C LEU A 376 21.63 -9.04 -3.28
N ARG A 377 22.62 -9.95 -3.42
CA ARG A 377 24.02 -9.54 -3.45
C ARG A 377 24.32 -8.60 -4.63
N GLU A 378 23.84 -8.92 -5.81
CA GLU A 378 24.01 -8.08 -7.01
C GLU A 378 23.32 -6.72 -6.86
N ALA A 379 22.14 -6.68 -6.22
CA ALA A 379 21.44 -5.44 -5.90
C ALA A 379 22.23 -4.56 -4.93
N LYS A 380 22.87 -5.17 -3.91
CA LYS A 380 23.78 -4.45 -3.01
C LYS A 380 24.99 -3.88 -3.75
N ILE A 381 25.60 -4.67 -4.63
CA ILE A 381 26.71 -4.22 -5.48
C ILE A 381 26.28 -3.06 -6.38
N THR A 382 25.07 -3.10 -6.95
CA THR A 382 24.51 -2.03 -7.78
C THR A 382 24.36 -0.73 -6.98
N SER A 383 23.80 -0.81 -5.78
CA SER A 383 23.59 0.38 -4.92
C SER A 383 24.91 0.97 -4.43
N LEU A 384 25.85 0.14 -3.98
CA LEU A 384 27.21 0.61 -3.62
C LEU A 384 27.95 1.17 -4.82
N GLY A 385 27.77 0.57 -6.01
CA GLY A 385 28.31 1.10 -7.26
C GLY A 385 27.81 2.50 -7.58
N PHE A 386 26.52 2.77 -7.37
CA PHE A 386 25.99 4.13 -7.52
C PHE A 386 26.59 5.09 -6.48
N GLY A 387 26.76 4.65 -5.23
CA GLY A 387 27.44 5.43 -4.19
C GLY A 387 28.90 5.74 -4.56
N TYR A 388 29.64 4.74 -5.06
CA TYR A 388 31.00 4.92 -5.56
C TYR A 388 31.04 5.91 -6.73
N TRP A 389 30.15 5.77 -7.71
CA TRP A 389 30.03 6.70 -8.83
C TRP A 389 29.76 8.13 -8.37
N LEU A 390 28.84 8.33 -7.43
CA LEU A 390 28.57 9.64 -6.85
C LEU A 390 29.83 10.28 -6.25
N GLN A 391 30.64 9.49 -5.55
CA GLN A 391 31.85 10.01 -4.87
C GLN A 391 33.04 10.24 -5.79
N ASN A 392 33.13 9.53 -6.95
CA ASN A 392 34.33 9.49 -7.77
C ASN A 392 34.15 10.00 -9.20
N GLU A 393 32.98 9.80 -9.83
CA GLU A 393 32.82 9.95 -11.27
C GLU A 393 31.66 10.85 -11.69
N ALA A 394 30.70 11.09 -10.81
CA ALA A 394 29.52 11.89 -11.10
C ALA A 394 29.87 13.31 -11.56
N PRO A 395 29.29 13.82 -12.67
CA PRO A 395 29.64 15.13 -13.20
C PRO A 395 29.17 16.27 -12.30
N TRP A 396 29.99 17.29 -12.13
CA TRP A 396 29.62 18.52 -11.39
C TRP A 396 28.62 19.39 -12.17
N ALA A 397 28.80 19.47 -13.47
CA ALA A 397 27.84 20.07 -14.37
C ALA A 397 27.31 18.95 -15.31
N PRO A 398 25.99 18.76 -15.42
CA PRO A 398 25.47 17.77 -16.34
C PRO A 398 25.88 18.12 -17.78
N GLU A 399 26.46 17.17 -18.49
CA GLU A 399 26.60 17.30 -19.93
C GLU A 399 25.21 17.39 -20.56
N PRO A 400 24.99 18.23 -21.58
CA PRO A 400 23.73 18.22 -22.31
C PRO A 400 23.52 16.80 -22.89
N ALA A 401 22.32 16.25 -22.70
CA ALA A 401 21.97 14.90 -23.15
C ALA A 401 22.30 14.72 -24.64
N THR A 402 23.32 13.92 -24.96
CA THR A 402 23.74 13.60 -26.32
C THR A 402 23.02 12.34 -26.83
N HIS A 403 21.70 12.32 -26.75
CA HIS A 403 20.89 11.34 -27.47
C HIS A 403 19.99 12.03 -28.49
N SER A 404 20.59 12.71 -29.47
CA SER A 404 19.94 12.94 -30.76
C SER A 404 20.74 12.26 -31.85
N ARG A 405 20.12 11.32 -32.56
CA ARG A 405 20.57 10.82 -33.83
C ARG A 405 21.00 12.01 -34.70
N ALA A 406 22.21 11.95 -35.21
CA ALA A 406 22.82 12.92 -36.06
C ALA A 406 21.87 13.38 -37.20
N SER A 407 21.53 14.66 -37.21
CA SER A 407 21.24 15.40 -38.41
C SER A 407 22.17 16.61 -38.45
N SER A 408 23.01 16.61 -39.47
CA SER A 408 24.01 17.62 -39.78
C SER A 408 23.40 19.00 -39.95
N GLY A 409 23.97 20.02 -39.31
CA GLY A 409 23.65 21.42 -39.58
C GLY A 409 24.37 22.35 -38.61
N ALA A 410 25.47 22.93 -39.07
CA ALA A 410 26.26 23.91 -38.33
C ALA A 410 25.51 25.21 -38.11
N ALA A 411 25.57 25.76 -36.87
CA ALA A 411 25.42 27.18 -36.62
C ALA A 411 26.29 27.63 -35.46
N SER A 412 27.26 28.45 -35.76
CA SER A 412 28.15 29.15 -34.84
C SER A 412 27.41 30.28 -34.09
N GLY A 413 27.46 30.24 -32.76
CA GLY A 413 27.03 31.34 -31.92
C GLY A 413 27.98 31.45 -30.70
N ALA A 414 28.67 32.60 -30.57
CA ALA A 414 29.63 32.90 -29.53
C ALA A 414 28.97 32.86 -28.15
N GLY A 415 29.37 31.89 -27.30
CA GLY A 415 28.95 31.76 -25.94
C GLY A 415 29.91 32.47 -24.98
N ALA A 416 29.37 32.94 -23.85
CA ALA A 416 30.11 33.49 -22.72
C ALA A 416 31.22 32.53 -22.21
N PRO A 417 32.29 33.02 -21.57
CA PRO A 417 33.40 32.18 -21.11
C PRO A 417 32.88 31.13 -20.13
N ARG A 418 32.94 29.86 -20.50
CA ARG A 418 32.75 28.74 -19.61
C ARG A 418 33.94 28.64 -18.67
N ASP A 419 33.64 28.56 -17.39
CA ASP A 419 34.65 28.24 -16.38
C ASP A 419 35.13 26.79 -16.62
N ILE A 420 36.17 26.66 -17.43
CA ILE A 420 36.70 25.38 -17.93
C ILE A 420 37.16 24.49 -16.76
N GLN A 421 37.53 25.08 -15.59
CA GLN A 421 37.93 24.32 -14.41
C GLN A 421 36.78 23.60 -13.69
N ALA A 422 35.54 24.06 -13.81
CA ALA A 422 34.39 23.40 -13.21
C ALA A 422 33.83 22.25 -14.05
N ALA A 423 34.04 22.27 -15.37
CA ALA A 423 33.53 21.26 -16.29
C ALA A 423 34.27 19.90 -16.21
N ASP A 424 35.55 19.93 -15.76
CA ASP A 424 36.38 18.71 -15.62
C ASP A 424 36.33 18.06 -14.24
N ARG A 425 35.69 18.73 -13.26
CA ARG A 425 35.61 18.18 -11.90
C ARG A 425 34.59 17.04 -11.85
N ARG A 426 35.04 15.89 -11.33
CA ARG A 426 34.23 14.65 -11.20
C ARG A 426 34.19 14.21 -9.73
N GLY A 427 33.02 13.65 -9.35
CA GLY A 427 32.80 13.07 -8.04
C GLY A 427 32.58 14.09 -6.91
N TYR A 428 31.93 13.61 -5.86
CA TYR A 428 31.62 14.34 -4.62
C TYR A 428 32.23 13.57 -3.43
N PRO A 429 33.56 13.62 -3.23
CA PRO A 429 34.24 12.82 -2.21
C PRO A 429 33.86 13.16 -0.78
N GLU A 430 33.27 14.33 -0.57
CA GLU A 430 32.72 14.79 0.73
C GLU A 430 31.41 14.10 1.14
N LEU A 431 30.84 13.26 0.30
CA LEU A 431 29.65 12.46 0.62
C LEU A 431 30.06 11.26 1.47
N GLU A 432 29.47 11.11 2.64
CA GLU A 432 29.71 10.03 3.58
C GLU A 432 28.51 9.08 3.60
N LEU A 433 28.75 7.78 3.40
CA LEU A 433 27.75 6.75 3.67
C LEU A 433 27.50 6.67 5.18
N VAL A 434 26.22 6.69 5.61
CA VAL A 434 25.84 6.73 7.03
C VAL A 434 25.10 5.47 7.46
N PRO A 435 25.79 4.37 7.81
CA PRO A 435 25.19 3.08 8.14
C PRO A 435 24.20 3.13 9.29
N SER A 436 24.43 3.97 10.28
CA SER A 436 23.61 4.08 11.49
C SER A 436 22.17 4.51 11.21
N VAL A 437 21.92 5.27 10.14
CA VAL A 437 20.56 5.74 9.80
C VAL A 437 19.65 4.59 9.40
N LEU A 438 20.18 3.56 8.72
CA LEU A 438 19.44 2.39 8.29
C LEU A 438 19.63 1.16 9.20
N GLY A 439 20.42 1.31 10.29
CA GLY A 439 20.64 0.24 11.25
C GLY A 439 21.35 -1.00 10.68
N SER A 440 22.14 -0.82 9.62
CA SER A 440 22.90 -1.86 8.95
C SER A 440 24.42 -1.64 9.13
N LYS A 441 25.21 -2.68 8.80
CA LYS A 441 26.69 -2.57 8.86
C LYS A 441 27.29 -2.04 7.56
N ASP A 442 26.67 -2.38 6.46
CA ASP A 442 27.14 -2.05 5.09
C ASP A 442 26.56 -0.72 4.56
N GLY A 443 25.74 -0.03 5.35
CA GLY A 443 25.14 1.24 4.99
C GLY A 443 23.93 1.17 4.06
N LEU A 444 23.52 -0.03 3.69
CA LEU A 444 22.32 -0.26 2.88
C LEU A 444 21.13 -0.61 3.77
N SER A 445 19.90 -0.50 3.24
CA SER A 445 18.68 -0.89 3.96
C SER A 445 18.73 -2.36 4.39
N GLN A 446 18.02 -2.71 5.47
CA GLN A 446 17.99 -4.08 6.03
C GLN A 446 17.29 -5.05 5.09
N PHE A 447 16.28 -4.56 4.37
CA PHE A 447 15.56 -5.25 3.31
C PHE A 447 15.52 -4.34 2.08
N PRO A 448 15.57 -4.88 0.84
CA PRO A 448 15.43 -4.02 -0.33
C PRO A 448 14.01 -3.44 -0.41
N TYR A 449 13.88 -2.26 -0.98
CA TYR A 449 12.59 -1.70 -1.36
C TYR A 449 11.98 -2.51 -2.50
N ILE A 450 10.94 -3.25 -2.17
CA ILE A 450 10.23 -4.12 -3.12
C ILE A 450 9.03 -3.36 -3.69
N ARG A 451 9.00 -3.19 -5.00
CA ARG A 451 7.90 -2.54 -5.70
C ARG A 451 6.78 -3.50 -6.07
N GLU A 452 7.10 -4.76 -6.34
CA GLU A 452 6.13 -5.75 -6.78
C GLU A 452 6.27 -7.07 -6.04
N SER A 453 5.13 -7.65 -5.69
CA SER A 453 4.98 -8.92 -4.99
C SER A 453 4.33 -9.95 -5.90
N ARG A 454 4.27 -11.22 -5.46
CA ARG A 454 3.28 -12.16 -5.94
C ARG A 454 1.90 -11.59 -5.60
N ARG A 455 1.01 -11.52 -6.57
CA ARG A 455 -0.34 -10.98 -6.38
C ARG A 455 -1.33 -12.13 -6.30
N VAL A 456 -2.14 -12.16 -5.25
CA VAL A 456 -3.11 -13.24 -5.05
C VAL A 456 -4.16 -13.25 -6.17
N LYS A 457 -4.60 -14.44 -6.61
CA LYS A 457 -5.83 -14.55 -7.39
C LYS A 457 -7.01 -14.36 -6.46
N ALA A 458 -7.50 -13.14 -6.43
CA ALA A 458 -8.60 -12.70 -5.57
C ALA A 458 -9.95 -12.82 -6.29
N LEU A 459 -11.04 -12.60 -5.54
CA LEU A 459 -12.39 -12.51 -6.12
C LEU A 459 -12.52 -11.33 -7.08
N LYS A 460 -11.73 -10.28 -6.88
CA LYS A 460 -11.65 -9.10 -7.74
C LYS A 460 -10.18 -8.82 -8.10
N THR A 461 -9.92 -8.57 -9.39
CA THR A 461 -8.62 -8.03 -9.85
C THR A 461 -8.82 -6.61 -10.34
N ILE A 462 -8.06 -5.68 -9.78
CA ILE A 462 -8.02 -4.28 -10.18
C ILE A 462 -7.11 -4.16 -11.39
N ARG A 463 -7.53 -3.39 -12.40
CA ARG A 463 -6.82 -3.22 -13.66
C ARG A 463 -6.49 -1.76 -13.92
N GLU A 464 -5.56 -1.50 -14.85
CA GLU A 464 -5.20 -0.16 -15.30
C GLU A 464 -6.42 0.69 -15.65
N GLN A 465 -7.33 0.16 -16.48
CA GLN A 465 -8.50 0.90 -16.94
C GLN A 465 -9.49 1.26 -15.82
N ASP A 466 -9.41 0.60 -14.67
CA ASP A 466 -10.25 0.92 -13.52
C ASP A 466 -9.83 2.23 -12.87
N ILE A 467 -8.55 2.62 -12.95
CA ILE A 467 -7.97 3.75 -12.22
C ILE A 467 -7.29 4.81 -13.09
N SER A 468 -6.84 4.47 -14.29
CA SER A 468 -6.11 5.38 -15.19
C SER A 468 -6.96 6.59 -15.60
N ALA A 469 -6.39 7.78 -15.49
CA ALA A 469 -7.03 9.03 -15.93
C ALA A 469 -7.37 9.04 -17.42
N LEU A 470 -6.67 8.26 -18.24
CA LEU A 470 -6.94 8.12 -19.67
C LEU A 470 -8.29 7.41 -19.93
N ASN A 471 -8.72 6.53 -19.04
CA ASN A 471 -9.93 5.73 -19.16
C ASN A 471 -11.13 6.33 -18.41
N GLN A 472 -10.90 7.30 -17.51
CA GLN A 472 -11.94 7.89 -16.67
C GLN A 472 -12.37 9.27 -17.18
N LYS A 473 -13.67 9.45 -17.41
CA LYS A 473 -14.25 10.73 -17.83
C LYS A 473 -14.48 11.70 -16.66
N GLY A 474 -14.65 11.16 -15.44
CA GLY A 474 -14.88 11.93 -14.23
C GLY A 474 -13.59 12.32 -13.51
N THR A 475 -13.76 12.91 -12.32
CA THR A 475 -12.65 13.29 -11.41
C THR A 475 -12.17 12.12 -10.53
N ARG A 476 -12.92 11.02 -10.48
CA ARG A 476 -12.60 9.78 -9.75
C ARG A 476 -12.43 8.60 -10.70
N ALA A 477 -11.74 7.59 -10.23
CA ALA A 477 -11.69 6.25 -10.81
C ALA A 477 -13.07 5.58 -10.83
N ILE A 478 -13.16 4.34 -11.31
CA ILE A 478 -14.44 3.64 -11.25
C ILE A 478 -14.87 3.45 -9.79
N PHE A 479 -16.19 3.44 -9.60
CA PHE A 479 -16.78 3.22 -8.28
C PHE A 479 -16.85 1.73 -7.97
N PHE A 480 -16.35 1.35 -6.78
CA PHE A 480 -16.48 0.00 -6.22
C PHE A 480 -17.47 0.01 -5.05
N PRO A 481 -18.64 -0.67 -5.18
CA PRO A 481 -19.62 -0.74 -4.09
C PRO A 481 -19.07 -1.37 -2.81
N ASP A 482 -18.11 -2.27 -2.95
CA ASP A 482 -17.42 -2.98 -1.89
C ASP A 482 -16.12 -2.30 -1.42
N SER A 483 -16.00 -0.98 -1.59
CA SER A 483 -14.81 -0.23 -1.19
C SER A 483 -14.50 -0.39 0.30
N VAL A 484 -13.25 -0.66 0.63
CA VAL A 484 -12.69 -0.77 1.99
C VAL A 484 -11.52 0.17 2.24
N GLY A 485 -11.24 1.07 1.31
CA GLY A 485 -10.17 2.05 1.41
C GLY A 485 -10.07 2.88 0.15
N VAL A 486 -9.23 3.91 0.20
CA VAL A 486 -8.96 4.81 -0.93
C VAL A 486 -7.47 5.02 -1.15
N GLY A 487 -7.12 5.51 -2.33
CA GLY A 487 -5.76 5.95 -2.65
C GLY A 487 -5.74 6.89 -3.85
N TRP A 488 -4.62 7.59 -4.02
CA TRP A 488 -4.35 8.37 -5.21
C TRP A 488 -2.84 8.48 -5.42
N TYR A 489 -2.35 7.82 -6.44
CA TYR A 489 -0.95 7.91 -6.88
C TYR A 489 -0.88 7.47 -8.34
N PRO A 490 0.01 8.02 -9.18
CA PRO A 490 0.23 7.51 -10.53
C PRO A 490 0.57 6.02 -10.51
N ILE A 491 0.17 5.30 -11.53
CA ILE A 491 0.75 3.99 -11.81
C ILE A 491 2.21 4.26 -12.17
N ASP A 492 3.12 3.84 -11.31
CA ASP A 492 4.56 4.04 -11.45
C ASP A 492 5.26 2.69 -11.60
N ILE A 493 5.76 2.41 -12.79
CA ILE A 493 6.36 1.14 -13.17
C ILE A 493 7.84 1.33 -13.43
N HIS A 494 8.65 0.65 -12.65
CA HIS A 494 10.09 0.53 -12.81
C HIS A 494 10.41 -0.77 -13.56
N SER A 495 10.20 -0.76 -14.87
CA SER A 495 10.39 -1.93 -15.71
C SER A 495 11.86 -2.09 -16.09
N CYS A 496 12.33 -3.33 -15.98
CA CYS A 496 13.68 -3.72 -16.41
C CYS A 496 13.78 -3.97 -17.91
N SER A 497 12.68 -4.30 -18.56
CA SER A 497 12.65 -4.70 -19.97
C SER A 497 12.21 -3.57 -20.90
N LYS A 498 11.37 -2.66 -20.43
CA LYS A 498 10.72 -1.63 -21.25
C LYS A 498 11.07 -0.18 -20.86
N GLY A 499 11.89 0.00 -19.82
CA GLY A 499 12.13 1.30 -19.21
C GLY A 499 10.99 1.73 -18.28
N ASN A 500 11.27 2.74 -17.46
CA ASN A 500 10.32 3.26 -16.49
C ASN A 500 9.19 4.02 -17.19
N PHE A 501 7.95 3.83 -16.74
CA PHE A 501 6.82 4.63 -17.22
C PHE A 501 5.84 4.94 -16.10
N SER A 502 5.12 6.04 -16.27
CA SER A 502 4.11 6.48 -15.32
C SER A 502 2.82 6.83 -16.05
N ILE A 503 1.69 6.45 -15.46
CA ILE A 503 0.35 6.74 -15.97
C ILE A 503 -0.43 7.46 -14.88
N GLU A 504 -0.90 8.67 -15.18
CA GLU A 504 -1.75 9.41 -14.25
C GLU A 504 -3.02 8.64 -13.91
N THR A 505 -3.39 8.63 -12.65
CA THR A 505 -4.62 8.02 -12.14
C THR A 505 -5.63 9.07 -11.71
N ARG A 506 -6.86 8.64 -11.49
CA ARG A 506 -7.82 9.34 -10.66
C ARG A 506 -7.78 8.79 -9.23
N PRO A 507 -8.24 9.56 -8.22
CA PRO A 507 -8.48 9.01 -6.90
C PRO A 507 -9.30 7.72 -7.01
N PHE A 508 -8.83 6.64 -6.40
CA PHE A 508 -9.38 5.29 -6.56
C PHE A 508 -9.76 4.67 -5.22
N GLN A 509 -10.54 3.60 -5.30
CA GLN A 509 -10.97 2.80 -4.16
C GLN A 509 -10.25 1.45 -4.13
N ILE A 510 -10.19 0.83 -2.96
CA ILE A 510 -9.70 -0.53 -2.74
C ILE A 510 -10.94 -1.42 -2.56
N PRO A 511 -11.30 -2.29 -3.53
CA PRO A 511 -12.44 -3.17 -3.37
C PRO A 511 -12.13 -4.31 -2.39
N LEU A 512 -13.08 -4.67 -1.53
CA LEU A 512 -12.99 -5.77 -0.57
C LEU A 512 -12.65 -7.10 -1.28
N GLY A 513 -13.26 -7.34 -2.44
CA GLY A 513 -13.00 -8.54 -3.23
C GLY A 513 -11.54 -8.71 -3.67
N ALA A 514 -10.71 -7.65 -3.69
CA ALA A 514 -9.28 -7.74 -3.98
C ALA A 514 -8.45 -8.28 -2.80
N LEU A 515 -9.00 -8.28 -1.60
CA LEU A 515 -8.37 -8.83 -0.40
C LEU A 515 -8.76 -10.30 -0.15
N VAL A 516 -9.70 -10.87 -0.90
CA VAL A 516 -10.25 -12.21 -0.65
C VAL A 516 -9.71 -13.20 -1.69
N PRO A 517 -8.84 -14.14 -1.31
CA PRO A 517 -8.31 -15.17 -2.20
C PRO A 517 -9.39 -16.12 -2.71
N GLN A 518 -9.22 -16.58 -3.94
CA GLN A 518 -9.98 -17.73 -4.43
C GLN A 518 -9.45 -19.01 -3.76
N GLY A 519 -10.35 -19.84 -3.25
CA GLY A 519 -10.02 -21.18 -2.76
C GLY A 519 -9.39 -21.29 -1.37
N LEU A 520 -9.15 -20.16 -0.65
CA LEU A 520 -8.75 -20.18 0.76
C LEU A 520 -9.72 -19.37 1.62
N GLU A 521 -10.05 -19.89 2.80
CA GLU A 521 -11.06 -19.32 3.69
C GLU A 521 -10.50 -18.38 4.75
N ASN A 522 -9.25 -18.60 5.19
CA ASN A 522 -8.68 -17.93 6.34
C ASN A 522 -7.27 -17.36 6.11
N LEU A 523 -6.84 -17.22 4.86
CA LEU A 523 -5.63 -16.50 4.49
C LEU A 523 -6.01 -15.30 3.63
N LEU A 524 -5.56 -14.10 3.98
CA LEU A 524 -5.75 -12.86 3.20
C LEU A 524 -4.42 -12.17 2.97
N PRO A 525 -4.23 -11.48 1.83
CA PRO A 525 -3.15 -10.52 1.65
C PRO A 525 -3.39 -9.29 2.53
N ALA A 526 -2.33 -8.72 3.09
CA ALA A 526 -2.38 -7.52 3.92
C ALA A 526 -1.28 -6.49 3.57
N ALA A 527 -0.75 -6.57 2.35
CA ALA A 527 0.24 -5.65 1.79
C ALA A 527 -0.03 -5.48 0.30
N LYS A 528 1.01 -5.21 -0.50
CA LYS A 528 0.93 -5.04 -1.96
C LYS A 528 0.56 -6.31 -2.77
N ASN A 529 0.34 -7.43 -2.11
CA ASN A 529 0.02 -8.75 -2.67
C ASN A 529 -1.48 -9.01 -2.90
N ILE A 530 -2.30 -7.97 -2.89
CA ILE A 530 -3.74 -8.04 -3.21
C ILE A 530 -4.01 -8.35 -4.70
N GLY A 531 -5.28 -8.52 -5.03
CA GLY A 531 -5.75 -8.75 -6.42
C GLY A 531 -5.57 -7.53 -7.32
N THR A 532 -4.36 -7.31 -7.82
CA THR A 532 -3.99 -6.30 -8.83
C THR A 532 -3.33 -6.96 -10.01
N THR A 533 -3.15 -6.24 -11.12
CA THR A 533 -2.25 -6.62 -12.22
C THR A 533 -0.85 -6.05 -11.97
N HIS A 534 0.14 -6.50 -12.76
CA HIS A 534 1.48 -5.88 -12.80
C HIS A 534 1.41 -4.34 -12.92
N ILE A 535 0.54 -3.85 -13.81
CA ILE A 535 0.39 -2.42 -14.09
C ILE A 535 -0.31 -1.71 -12.93
N SER A 536 -1.51 -2.15 -12.56
CA SER A 536 -2.27 -1.47 -11.51
C SER A 536 -1.59 -1.52 -10.14
N ASN A 537 -0.77 -2.54 -9.87
CA ASN A 537 0.06 -2.64 -8.65
C ASN A 537 0.95 -1.39 -8.45
N GLY A 538 1.42 -0.77 -9.54
CA GLY A 538 2.22 0.45 -9.48
C GLY A 538 1.57 1.62 -8.70
N ALA A 539 0.25 1.65 -8.57
CA ALA A 539 -0.48 2.63 -7.78
C ALA A 539 -0.91 2.12 -6.39
N TYR A 540 -0.97 0.79 -6.18
CA TYR A 540 -1.46 0.19 -4.93
C TYR A 540 -0.36 -0.20 -3.94
N ARG A 541 0.91 0.03 -4.27
CA ARG A 541 2.08 -0.36 -3.47
C ARG A 541 2.65 0.75 -2.59
N LEU A 542 2.03 1.93 -2.54
CA LEU A 542 2.54 3.12 -1.86
C LEU A 542 2.14 3.13 -0.38
N HIS A 543 2.88 3.87 0.44
CA HIS A 543 2.75 3.89 1.89
C HIS A 543 1.31 4.00 2.43
N PRO A 544 0.50 5.02 2.06
CA PRO A 544 -0.84 5.14 2.61
C PRO A 544 -1.81 4.06 2.09
N VAL A 545 -1.61 3.61 0.86
CA VAL A 545 -2.47 2.59 0.24
C VAL A 545 -2.20 1.22 0.85
N GLU A 546 -0.91 0.87 1.03
CA GLU A 546 -0.52 -0.39 1.69
C GLU A 546 -0.96 -0.41 3.16
N TRP A 547 -0.87 0.73 3.86
CA TRP A 547 -1.41 0.86 5.21
C TRP A 547 -2.92 0.63 5.24
N ALA A 548 -3.69 1.26 4.34
CA ALA A 548 -5.14 1.08 4.24
C ALA A 548 -5.53 -0.37 3.88
N ILE A 549 -4.77 -1.04 3.01
CA ILE A 549 -4.95 -2.48 2.68
C ILE A 549 -4.80 -3.33 3.94
N GLY A 550 -3.72 -3.11 4.71
CA GLY A 550 -3.47 -3.86 5.94
C GLY A 550 -4.55 -3.63 6.99
N GLU A 551 -4.93 -2.38 7.22
CA GLU A 551 -6.00 -2.01 8.16
C GLU A 551 -7.34 -2.65 7.76
N ALA A 552 -7.69 -2.60 6.47
CA ALA A 552 -8.90 -3.23 5.94
C ALA A 552 -8.88 -4.77 6.07
N ALA A 553 -7.74 -5.41 5.82
CA ALA A 553 -7.59 -6.85 6.01
C ALA A 553 -7.76 -7.24 7.50
N GLY A 554 -7.20 -6.44 8.41
CA GLY A 554 -7.36 -6.62 9.85
C GLY A 554 -8.82 -6.52 10.30
N VAL A 555 -9.53 -5.46 9.87
CA VAL A 555 -10.96 -5.26 10.19
C VAL A 555 -11.83 -6.36 9.57
N LEU A 556 -11.50 -6.83 8.37
CA LEU A 556 -12.27 -7.89 7.70
C LEU A 556 -12.16 -9.23 8.44
N VAL A 557 -10.96 -9.61 8.93
CA VAL A 557 -10.82 -10.87 9.69
C VAL A 557 -11.40 -10.75 11.09
N ASP A 558 -11.31 -9.58 11.72
CA ASP A 558 -11.98 -9.26 12.99
C ASP A 558 -13.49 -9.46 12.87
N PHE A 559 -14.10 -8.80 11.89
CA PHE A 559 -15.53 -8.94 11.59
C PHE A 559 -15.92 -10.40 11.29
N ALA A 560 -15.10 -11.10 10.50
CA ALA A 560 -15.36 -12.50 10.14
C ALA A 560 -15.35 -13.43 11.37
N MET A 561 -14.45 -13.16 12.34
CA MET A 561 -14.38 -13.92 13.60
C MET A 561 -15.59 -13.65 14.51
N ASP A 562 -16.01 -12.40 14.62
CA ASP A 562 -17.11 -11.98 15.50
C ASP A 562 -18.46 -12.48 15.00
N HIS A 563 -18.64 -12.62 13.69
CA HIS A 563 -19.87 -13.06 13.05
C HIS A 563 -19.88 -14.54 12.63
N ASP A 564 -18.80 -15.28 12.89
CA ASP A 564 -18.60 -16.67 12.49
C ASP A 564 -18.86 -16.92 10.99
N VAL A 565 -18.36 -16.01 10.15
CA VAL A 565 -18.44 -16.07 8.69
C VAL A 565 -17.05 -16.07 8.06
N THR A 566 -16.93 -16.45 6.78
CA THR A 566 -15.66 -16.29 6.06
C THR A 566 -15.60 -14.95 5.31
N PRO A 567 -14.41 -14.41 5.04
CA PRO A 567 -14.25 -13.23 4.18
C PRO A 567 -14.92 -13.33 2.81
N ALA A 568 -14.96 -14.53 2.24
CA ALA A 568 -15.66 -14.79 0.98
C ALA A 568 -17.18 -14.63 1.11
N VAL A 569 -17.77 -15.05 2.23
CA VAL A 569 -19.18 -14.84 2.54
C VAL A 569 -19.46 -13.34 2.69
N VAL A 570 -18.61 -12.59 3.40
CA VAL A 570 -18.73 -11.14 3.52
C VAL A 570 -18.69 -10.47 2.14
N ALA A 571 -17.74 -10.85 1.28
CA ALA A 571 -17.61 -10.28 -0.06
C ALA A 571 -18.79 -10.62 -0.99
N GLY A 572 -19.54 -11.67 -0.70
CA GLY A 572 -20.72 -12.11 -1.46
C GLY A 572 -22.06 -11.58 -0.93
N ASP A 573 -22.05 -10.85 0.20
CA ASP A 573 -23.26 -10.32 0.84
C ASP A 573 -23.15 -8.81 1.03
N ASP A 574 -24.02 -8.04 0.36
CA ASP A 574 -23.99 -6.57 0.41
C ASP A 574 -24.22 -6.02 1.82
N ARG A 575 -24.97 -6.70 2.69
CA ARG A 575 -25.26 -6.26 4.05
C ARG A 575 -24.04 -6.48 4.94
N LEU A 576 -23.36 -7.62 4.83
CA LEU A 576 -22.14 -7.88 5.59
C LEU A 576 -21.02 -6.95 5.13
N THR A 577 -20.88 -6.73 3.81
CA THR A 577 -19.96 -5.74 3.24
C THR A 577 -20.22 -4.34 3.81
N GLU A 578 -21.50 -3.93 3.91
CA GLU A 578 -21.88 -2.65 4.52
C GLU A 578 -21.47 -2.55 5.98
N GLN A 579 -21.64 -3.61 6.76
CA GLN A 579 -21.24 -3.63 8.17
C GLN A 579 -19.72 -3.50 8.32
N VAL A 580 -18.93 -4.16 7.48
CA VAL A 580 -17.47 -3.96 7.42
C VAL A 580 -17.11 -2.53 7.04
N GLN A 581 -17.81 -1.92 6.07
CA GLN A 581 -17.61 -0.52 5.69
C GLN A 581 -17.92 0.44 6.85
N ILE A 582 -18.98 0.17 7.61
CA ILE A 582 -19.31 0.95 8.82
C ILE A 582 -18.18 0.82 9.85
N ALA A 583 -17.72 -0.39 10.13
CA ALA A 583 -16.63 -0.63 11.07
C ALA A 583 -15.34 0.10 10.64
N LEU A 584 -15.00 0.09 9.35
CA LEU A 584 -13.85 0.82 8.80
C LEU A 584 -14.00 2.33 8.98
N VAL A 585 -15.15 2.89 8.62
CA VAL A 585 -15.41 4.34 8.75
C VAL A 585 -15.41 4.77 10.21
N ASP A 586 -15.93 3.96 11.13
CA ASP A 586 -15.90 4.23 12.57
C ASP A 586 -14.48 4.25 13.14
N ARG A 587 -13.52 3.59 12.47
CA ARG A 587 -12.08 3.65 12.76
C ARG A 587 -11.37 4.83 12.07
N GLY A 588 -12.08 5.61 11.26
CA GLY A 588 -11.51 6.71 10.48
C GLY A 588 -10.82 6.25 9.19
N VAL A 589 -11.23 5.11 8.62
CA VAL A 589 -10.79 4.66 7.29
C VAL A 589 -11.69 5.27 6.23
N PRO A 590 -11.18 6.12 5.31
CA PRO A 590 -11.97 6.64 4.20
C PRO A 590 -12.24 5.53 3.19
N ILE A 591 -13.49 5.36 2.78
CA ILE A 591 -13.94 4.39 1.77
C ILE A 591 -14.43 5.04 0.49
N PHE A 592 -14.58 6.38 0.52
CA PHE A 592 -14.91 7.23 -0.61
C PHE A 592 -13.97 8.43 -0.62
N TRP A 593 -13.41 8.79 -1.77
CA TRP A 593 -12.43 9.86 -1.85
C TRP A 593 -13.04 11.26 -1.76
N TYR A 594 -12.56 12.03 -0.79
CA TYR A 594 -12.73 13.47 -0.69
C TYR A 594 -11.36 14.13 -0.47
N ASP A 595 -11.21 15.37 -0.89
CA ASP A 595 -10.00 16.15 -0.65
C ASP A 595 -10.14 17.16 0.50
N ASP A 596 -11.34 17.23 1.14
CA ASP A 596 -11.68 18.14 2.23
C ASP A 596 -12.42 17.47 3.43
N VAL A 597 -12.42 16.15 3.50
CA VAL A 597 -13.07 15.37 4.57
C VAL A 597 -12.07 14.41 5.20
N ALA A 598 -11.22 14.96 6.08
CA ALA A 598 -10.29 14.17 6.87
C ALA A 598 -10.99 13.40 8.01
N PRO A 599 -10.42 12.30 8.52
CA PRO A 599 -11.03 11.46 9.54
C PRO A 599 -11.48 12.19 10.83
N GLU A 600 -10.80 13.26 11.21
CA GLU A 600 -11.14 14.08 12.39
C GLU A 600 -12.27 15.07 12.17
N THR A 601 -12.77 15.23 10.94
CA THR A 601 -13.87 16.15 10.66
C THR A 601 -15.19 15.61 11.20
N PRO A 602 -16.04 16.42 11.82
CA PRO A 602 -17.29 15.95 12.42
C PRO A 602 -18.25 15.26 11.43
N VAL A 603 -18.16 15.59 10.14
CA VAL A 603 -19.02 15.03 9.09
C VAL A 603 -18.42 13.77 8.43
N PHE A 604 -17.19 13.37 8.78
CA PHE A 604 -16.45 12.30 8.10
C PHE A 604 -17.30 11.03 7.93
N ARG A 605 -17.76 10.47 9.05
CA ARG A 605 -18.54 9.23 9.05
C ARG A 605 -19.75 9.29 8.12
N ASP A 606 -20.54 10.33 8.26
CA ASP A 606 -21.79 10.48 7.53
C ASP A 606 -21.55 10.75 6.03
N ALA A 607 -20.56 11.57 5.69
CA ALA A 607 -20.18 11.85 4.33
C ALA A 607 -19.67 10.59 3.61
N GLN A 608 -18.81 9.79 4.27
CA GLN A 608 -18.28 8.55 3.73
C GLN A 608 -19.39 7.53 3.42
N LEU A 609 -20.25 7.24 4.38
CA LEU A 609 -21.31 6.24 4.24
C LEU A 609 -22.36 6.65 3.22
N LEU A 610 -22.81 7.91 3.24
CA LEU A 610 -23.83 8.40 2.30
C LEU A 610 -23.32 8.42 0.86
N ALA A 611 -22.07 8.81 0.65
CA ALA A 611 -21.45 8.78 -0.69
C ALA A 611 -21.23 7.36 -1.19
N GLN A 612 -20.74 6.47 -0.34
CA GLN A 612 -20.52 5.07 -0.69
C GLN A 612 -21.84 4.35 -1.05
N ARG A 613 -22.96 4.77 -0.49
CA ARG A 613 -24.31 4.28 -0.83
C ARG A 613 -24.93 5.00 -2.03
N GLY A 614 -24.26 6.01 -2.60
CA GLY A 614 -24.82 6.81 -3.69
C GLY A 614 -26.03 7.65 -3.28
N ILE A 615 -26.24 7.83 -1.96
CA ILE A 615 -27.38 8.59 -1.41
C ILE A 615 -27.10 10.08 -1.54
N PHE A 616 -25.99 10.57 -0.94
CA PHE A 616 -25.61 11.97 -0.94
C PHE A 616 -24.10 12.10 -1.01
N GLY A 617 -23.59 12.86 -1.98
CA GLY A 617 -22.17 13.08 -2.19
C GLY A 617 -21.95 14.20 -3.21
N PRO A 618 -20.71 14.48 -3.59
CA PRO A 618 -20.39 15.43 -4.64
C PRO A 618 -20.91 14.91 -5.99
N ASN A 619 -21.11 15.83 -6.92
CA ASN A 619 -21.31 15.45 -8.31
C ASN A 619 -20.01 14.77 -8.87
N GLN A 620 -20.11 14.15 -10.03
CA GLN A 620 -18.99 13.39 -10.64
C GLN A 620 -17.79 14.28 -11.07
N THR A 621 -17.93 15.59 -11.01
CA THR A 621 -16.94 16.57 -11.47
C THR A 621 -16.20 17.25 -10.30
N ASP A 622 -16.57 16.96 -9.04
CA ASP A 622 -16.00 17.61 -7.87
C ASP A 622 -15.43 16.59 -6.87
N LEU A 623 -14.29 16.88 -6.29
CA LEU A 623 -13.68 16.07 -5.22
C LEU A 623 -14.03 16.60 -3.82
N HIS A 624 -14.53 17.84 -3.71
CA HIS A 624 -14.90 18.47 -2.47
C HIS A 624 -16.27 18.01 -1.99
N PHE A 625 -16.41 17.74 -0.70
CA PHE A 625 -17.69 17.62 -0.04
C PHE A 625 -18.26 19.00 0.28
N ASN A 626 -17.41 19.94 0.68
CA ASN A 626 -17.77 21.31 1.06
C ASN A 626 -18.83 21.39 2.16
N ALA A 627 -18.50 20.84 3.35
CA ALA A 627 -19.42 20.72 4.48
C ALA A 627 -20.09 22.03 4.89
N GLY A 628 -19.39 23.19 4.75
CA GLY A 628 -19.91 24.52 5.02
C GLY A 628 -20.78 25.12 3.90
N GLY A 629 -20.76 24.50 2.72
CA GLY A 629 -21.54 24.95 1.56
C GLY A 629 -23.04 24.73 1.74
N SER A 630 -23.86 25.42 0.93
CA SER A 630 -25.31 25.24 0.94
C SER A 630 -25.72 24.00 0.14
N VAL A 631 -26.81 23.36 0.54
CA VAL A 631 -27.51 22.33 -0.23
C VAL A 631 -28.62 22.97 -1.05
N THR A 632 -28.80 22.54 -2.28
CA THR A 632 -29.96 22.95 -3.10
C THR A 632 -31.18 22.06 -2.81
N LEU A 633 -32.38 22.55 -3.11
CA LEU A 633 -33.59 21.74 -3.01
C LEU A 633 -33.49 20.48 -3.87
N ALA A 634 -32.95 20.60 -5.10
CA ALA A 634 -32.77 19.46 -6.00
C ALA A 634 -31.88 18.37 -5.39
N GLU A 635 -30.74 18.74 -4.81
CA GLU A 635 -29.83 17.79 -4.16
C GLU A 635 -30.53 17.10 -2.97
N ALA A 636 -31.22 17.85 -2.14
CA ALA A 636 -31.88 17.34 -0.93
C ALA A 636 -32.98 16.32 -1.25
N VAL A 637 -33.90 16.68 -2.17
CA VAL A 637 -35.03 15.79 -2.51
C VAL A 637 -34.55 14.53 -3.24
N THR A 638 -33.51 14.64 -4.08
CA THR A 638 -32.91 13.52 -4.75
C THR A 638 -32.22 12.57 -3.75
N ALA A 639 -31.49 13.12 -2.79
CA ALA A 639 -30.84 12.35 -1.74
C ALA A 639 -31.85 11.62 -0.85
N LEU A 640 -32.92 12.31 -0.44
CA LEU A 640 -33.99 11.72 0.38
C LEU A 640 -34.74 10.60 -0.38
N ALA A 641 -35.05 10.81 -1.65
CA ALA A 641 -35.69 9.78 -2.48
C ALA A 641 -34.81 8.53 -2.66
N ARG A 642 -33.50 8.73 -2.86
CA ARG A 642 -32.52 7.63 -2.94
C ARG A 642 -32.44 6.83 -1.65
N LEU A 643 -32.39 7.55 -0.51
CA LEU A 643 -32.37 6.92 0.80
C LEU A 643 -33.62 6.04 1.03
N LEU A 644 -34.79 6.48 0.58
CA LEU A 644 -36.07 5.74 0.71
C LEU A 644 -36.22 4.65 -0.37
N GLY A 645 -35.23 4.42 -1.22
CA GLY A 645 -35.26 3.42 -2.28
C GLY A 645 -36.13 3.79 -3.50
N TRP A 646 -36.51 5.07 -3.65
CA TRP A 646 -37.40 5.56 -4.70
C TRP A 646 -36.69 6.31 -5.84
N GLY A 647 -35.38 6.43 -5.77
CA GLY A 647 -34.55 7.12 -6.78
C GLY A 647 -33.72 6.17 -7.61
N ALA A 648 -33.60 6.43 -8.91
CA ALA A 648 -32.62 5.71 -9.72
C ALA A 648 -31.20 6.08 -9.25
N VAL A 649 -30.36 5.07 -9.01
CA VAL A 649 -28.91 5.26 -8.89
C VAL A 649 -28.41 5.87 -10.23
N PRO A 650 -27.54 6.87 -10.24
CA PRO A 650 -27.05 7.46 -11.47
C PRO A 650 -26.42 6.37 -12.36
N SER A 651 -27.13 5.97 -13.41
CA SER A 651 -26.57 5.13 -14.46
C SER A 651 -25.74 6.01 -15.42
N LYS A 652 -24.88 5.40 -16.23
CA LYS A 652 -24.05 6.10 -17.26
C LYS A 652 -24.84 7.00 -18.23
N ARG A 653 -26.19 7.02 -18.15
CA ARG A 653 -27.14 7.84 -18.92
C ARG A 653 -28.13 8.52 -17.96
N ALA A 654 -27.65 9.18 -16.89
CA ALA A 654 -28.55 9.91 -16.00
C ALA A 654 -29.29 11.02 -16.74
N PRO A 655 -30.64 11.15 -16.56
CA PRO A 655 -31.40 12.32 -17.01
C PRO A 655 -30.81 13.60 -16.35
N ALA A 656 -31.07 14.77 -16.94
CA ALA A 656 -30.68 16.03 -16.36
C ALA A 656 -31.11 16.10 -14.87
N GLU A 657 -30.24 16.60 -13.99
CA GLU A 657 -30.45 16.65 -12.52
C GLU A 657 -31.84 17.19 -12.15
N ASN A 658 -32.32 18.21 -12.86
CA ASN A 658 -33.64 18.80 -12.64
C ASN A 658 -34.80 17.79 -12.92
N LYS A 659 -34.66 16.87 -13.86
CA LYS A 659 -35.67 15.86 -14.15
C LYS A 659 -35.77 14.84 -13.00
N LEU A 660 -34.63 14.36 -12.50
CA LEU A 660 -34.58 13.45 -11.36
C LEU A 660 -35.14 14.12 -10.09
N ALA A 661 -34.84 15.40 -9.88
CA ALA A 661 -35.36 16.13 -8.74
C ALA A 661 -36.88 16.32 -8.81
N LEU A 662 -37.48 16.59 -9.96
CA LEU A 662 -38.93 16.69 -10.13
C LEU A 662 -39.63 15.34 -9.92
N GLU A 663 -39.08 14.26 -10.42
CA GLU A 663 -39.58 12.89 -10.15
C GLU A 663 -39.49 12.57 -8.66
N ALA A 664 -38.38 12.88 -7.99
CA ALA A 664 -38.20 12.71 -6.56
C ALA A 664 -39.23 13.51 -5.74
N ILE A 665 -39.44 14.78 -6.06
CA ILE A 665 -40.44 15.63 -5.41
C ILE A 665 -41.85 15.02 -5.52
N THR A 666 -42.24 14.58 -6.73
CA THR A 666 -43.54 13.98 -6.98
C THR A 666 -43.77 12.76 -6.11
N LEU A 667 -42.79 11.89 -6.01
CA LEU A 667 -42.85 10.68 -5.15
C LEU A 667 -42.87 11.03 -3.67
N LEU A 668 -42.03 11.96 -3.22
CA LEU A 668 -41.96 12.38 -1.83
C LEU A 668 -43.22 13.09 -1.36
N ALA A 669 -43.82 13.92 -2.22
CA ALA A 669 -45.11 14.61 -1.93
C ALA A 669 -46.27 13.59 -1.90
N ALA A 670 -46.34 12.67 -2.85
CA ALA A 670 -47.39 11.62 -2.84
C ALA A 670 -47.32 10.74 -1.59
N GLN A 671 -46.14 10.58 -1.02
CA GLN A 671 -45.92 9.82 0.20
C GLN A 671 -45.92 10.67 1.48
N GLY A 672 -46.21 11.97 1.38
CA GLY A 672 -46.34 12.85 2.52
C GLY A 672 -45.00 13.21 3.24
N TYR A 673 -43.89 13.20 2.53
CA TYR A 673 -42.60 13.70 3.02
C TYR A 673 -42.39 15.17 2.70
N LEU A 674 -43.08 15.68 1.69
CA LEU A 674 -43.05 17.06 1.24
C LEU A 674 -44.47 17.60 1.06
N PRO A 675 -44.71 18.94 1.13
CA PRO A 675 -45.99 19.54 0.81
C PRO A 675 -46.44 19.17 -0.63
N ALA A 676 -47.71 18.92 -0.81
CA ALA A 676 -48.30 18.80 -2.14
C ALA A 676 -48.38 20.19 -2.80
N GLY A 677 -47.80 20.37 -3.95
CA GLY A 677 -47.85 21.64 -4.67
C GLY A 677 -47.05 21.59 -5.99
N PRO A 678 -47.30 22.53 -6.92
CA PRO A 678 -46.47 22.65 -8.09
C PRO A 678 -45.11 23.22 -7.72
N TYR A 679 -44.05 22.47 -7.93
CA TYR A 679 -42.68 22.95 -7.82
C TYR A 679 -42.20 23.40 -9.19
N ALA A 680 -41.89 24.69 -9.31
CA ALA A 680 -41.38 25.22 -10.56
C ALA A 680 -39.93 24.75 -10.79
N PRO A 681 -39.51 24.44 -12.02
CA PRO A 681 -38.12 24.05 -12.31
C PRO A 681 -37.10 25.07 -11.83
N GLY A 682 -37.43 26.38 -11.79
CA GLY A 682 -36.58 27.43 -11.27
C GLY A 682 -36.36 27.41 -9.76
N GLU A 683 -37.20 26.73 -8.97
CA GLU A 683 -37.06 26.62 -7.52
C GLU A 683 -36.05 25.55 -7.12
N LEU A 684 -35.75 24.61 -8.00
CA LEU A 684 -34.85 23.48 -7.72
C LEU A 684 -33.41 23.92 -7.37
N GLY A 685 -32.95 25.02 -7.95
CA GLY A 685 -31.63 25.58 -7.68
C GLY A 685 -31.55 26.45 -6.42
N ARG A 686 -32.69 26.75 -5.74
CA ARG A 686 -32.64 27.52 -4.52
C ARG A 686 -31.99 26.74 -3.37
N LYS A 687 -31.43 27.49 -2.42
CA LYS A 687 -30.88 26.91 -1.19
C LYS A 687 -32.00 26.25 -0.35
N LEU A 688 -31.73 25.04 0.10
CA LEU A 688 -32.61 24.30 1.01
C LEU A 688 -32.80 25.06 2.32
N GLN A 689 -34.04 25.18 2.78
CA GLN A 689 -34.41 25.64 4.13
C GLN A 689 -34.84 24.42 4.94
N TRP A 690 -34.61 24.43 6.27
CA TRP A 690 -35.09 23.31 7.12
C TRP A 690 -36.63 23.24 7.15
N SER A 691 -37.31 24.35 6.93
CA SER A 691 -38.78 24.39 6.74
C SER A 691 -39.28 23.56 5.55
N ASP A 692 -38.46 23.37 4.52
CA ASP A 692 -38.78 22.51 3.38
C ASP A 692 -38.91 21.04 3.77
N LEU A 693 -38.20 20.61 4.84
CA LEU A 693 -38.13 19.23 5.31
C LEU A 693 -38.99 18.96 6.55
N GLN A 694 -39.80 19.92 7.01
CA GLN A 694 -40.63 19.75 8.21
C GLN A 694 -41.51 18.51 8.16
N MET A 695 -42.18 18.24 7.04
CA MET A 695 -42.97 17.03 6.85
C MET A 695 -42.16 15.76 6.90
N ALA A 696 -40.97 15.77 6.29
CA ALA A 696 -40.02 14.65 6.35
C ALA A 696 -39.54 14.42 7.78
N CYS A 697 -39.20 15.49 8.52
CA CYS A 697 -38.82 15.41 9.93
C CYS A 697 -39.96 14.82 10.79
N ALA A 698 -41.18 15.35 10.65
CA ALA A 698 -42.35 14.87 11.38
C ALA A 698 -42.63 13.37 11.07
N LYS A 699 -42.58 13.01 9.81
CA LYS A 699 -42.84 11.63 9.36
C LYS A 699 -41.81 10.63 9.81
N THR A 700 -40.55 11.03 9.82
CA THR A 700 -39.41 10.14 10.15
C THR A 700 -39.06 10.15 11.63
N GLY A 701 -39.50 11.16 12.37
CA GLY A 701 -39.14 11.41 13.77
C GLY A 701 -37.66 11.82 13.94
N VAL A 702 -37.00 12.25 12.85
CA VAL A 702 -35.63 12.81 12.90
C VAL A 702 -35.73 14.32 12.80
N GLU A 703 -35.44 15.00 13.91
CA GLU A 703 -35.53 16.44 13.99
C GLU A 703 -34.47 17.15 13.18
N ALA A 704 -34.80 18.34 12.66
CA ALA A 704 -33.81 19.24 12.08
C ALA A 704 -32.77 19.67 13.12
N PRO A 705 -31.51 19.92 12.78
CA PRO A 705 -30.51 20.44 13.72
C PRO A 705 -30.92 21.77 14.34
N ILE A 706 -31.01 21.82 15.67
CA ILE A 706 -31.58 22.94 16.46
C ILE A 706 -30.81 24.25 16.25
N ASP A 707 -29.53 24.20 16.03
CA ASP A 707 -28.66 25.39 15.93
C ASP A 707 -28.83 26.24 14.67
N GLN A 708 -29.62 25.79 13.69
CA GLN A 708 -29.65 26.43 12.36
C GLN A 708 -30.87 27.37 12.18
N GLY A 709 -31.92 27.25 12.98
CA GLY A 709 -33.16 28.02 12.84
C GLY A 709 -33.91 27.69 11.54
N GLU A 710 -35.24 27.74 11.58
CA GLU A 710 -36.15 27.35 10.47
C GLU A 710 -35.88 28.07 9.14
N PHE A 711 -35.36 29.28 9.18
CA PHE A 711 -35.18 30.17 8.03
C PHE A 711 -33.69 30.28 7.56
N LYS A 712 -32.76 29.55 8.15
CA LYS A 712 -31.39 29.52 7.68
C LYS A 712 -31.19 28.41 6.63
N PRO A 713 -30.43 28.68 5.54
CA PRO A 713 -30.10 27.65 4.59
C PRO A 713 -29.37 26.48 5.24
N ALA A 714 -29.76 25.26 4.92
CA ALA A 714 -29.07 24.07 5.36
C ALA A 714 -27.67 24.00 4.76
N THR A 715 -26.65 23.74 5.60
CA THR A 715 -25.31 23.41 5.11
C THR A 715 -25.26 21.95 4.67
N ARG A 716 -24.34 21.61 3.77
CA ARG A 716 -24.11 20.23 3.28
C ARG A 716 -23.76 19.29 4.45
N GLY A 717 -22.94 19.76 5.38
CA GLY A 717 -22.58 18.99 6.57
C GLY A 717 -23.78 18.70 7.47
N ALA A 718 -24.58 19.72 7.82
CA ALA A 718 -25.75 19.54 8.64
C ALA A 718 -26.81 18.64 7.98
N PHE A 719 -27.01 18.80 6.68
CA PHE A 719 -27.93 17.95 5.90
C PHE A 719 -27.45 16.51 5.85
N ALA A 720 -26.15 16.26 5.67
CA ALA A 720 -25.58 14.90 5.69
C ALA A 720 -25.78 14.22 7.05
N VAL A 721 -25.53 14.93 8.15
CA VAL A 721 -25.76 14.40 9.50
C VAL A 721 -27.23 14.01 9.71
N TRP A 722 -28.17 14.87 9.33
CA TRP A 722 -29.60 14.58 9.39
C TRP A 722 -29.98 13.37 8.54
N LEU A 723 -29.52 13.33 7.29
CA LEU A 723 -29.81 12.24 6.35
C LEU A 723 -29.21 10.90 6.83
N ALA A 724 -28.02 10.92 7.42
CA ALA A 724 -27.39 9.74 7.98
C ALA A 724 -28.09 9.23 9.26
N GLN A 725 -28.67 10.11 10.07
CA GLN A 725 -29.52 9.70 11.19
C GLN A 725 -30.76 8.96 10.67
N LEU A 726 -31.36 9.45 9.61
CA LEU A 726 -32.48 8.79 8.95
C LEU A 726 -32.08 7.42 8.37
N TYR A 727 -30.95 7.35 7.71
CA TYR A 727 -30.38 6.11 7.16
C TYR A 727 -30.19 5.04 8.25
N ARG A 728 -29.61 5.40 9.38
CA ARG A 728 -29.42 4.48 10.52
C ARG A 728 -30.74 3.95 11.07
N ARG A 729 -31.78 4.76 11.10
CA ARG A 729 -33.12 4.29 11.51
C ARG A 729 -33.72 3.29 10.53
N THR A 730 -33.55 3.49 9.22
CA THR A 730 -34.03 2.55 8.21
C THR A 730 -33.32 1.20 8.29
N LEU A 731 -32.02 1.18 8.59
CA LEU A 731 -31.28 -0.07 8.83
C LEU A 731 -31.75 -0.79 10.09
N GLY A 732 -32.00 -0.06 11.19
CA GLY A 732 -32.48 -0.63 12.46
C GLY A 732 -33.91 -1.19 12.38
N THR A 733 -34.75 -0.70 11.46
CA THR A 733 -36.12 -1.22 11.24
C THR A 733 -36.18 -2.40 10.27
N ALA A 734 -35.13 -2.62 9.49
CA ALA A 734 -35.05 -3.75 8.53
C ALA A 734 -34.61 -5.08 9.18
N ASN A 735 -34.43 -5.12 10.49
CA ASN A 735 -33.94 -6.31 11.21
C ASN A 735 -34.95 -6.79 12.26
N PRO A 736 -35.96 -7.64 11.92
CA PRO A 736 -36.38 -8.65 12.86
C PRO A 736 -35.38 -9.80 12.71
N ALA A 737 -34.56 -10.05 13.75
CA ALA A 737 -33.75 -11.26 13.85
C ALA A 737 -34.63 -12.48 13.56
N PRO A 738 -34.18 -13.48 12.79
CA PRO A 738 -34.85 -14.77 12.80
C PRO A 738 -34.75 -15.32 14.22
N SER A 739 -35.91 -15.59 14.80
CA SER A 739 -36.03 -16.29 16.07
C SER A 739 -35.30 -17.65 16.00
N PRO A 740 -34.75 -18.12 17.14
CA PRO A 740 -33.85 -19.27 17.19
C PRO A 740 -34.46 -20.58 16.70
#